data_fc715a861f71499f368f8b9bf1e185da
#
_entry.id   fc715a861f71499f368f8b9bf1e185da
#
_cell.length_a   1.000
_cell.length_b   1.000
_cell.length_c   1.000
_cell.angle_alpha   90.00
_cell.angle_beta   90.00
_cell.angle_gamma   90.00
#
_symmetry.space_group_name_H-M   'P 1'
#
loop_
_entity.id
_entity.type
_entity.pdbx_description
1 polymer ?
#
loop_
_entity_poly.entity_id
_entity_poly.type
_entity_poly.pdbx_seq_one_letter_code
_entity_poly.pdbx_strand_id
1 'polypeptide(L)'
;MTDEEEAPQDLGERIRRIAATIAGGVDKRLLAGDDSESVLDAAARSFGATMERWGRNPSLRRLLGGVQRDVLTSQGERVELSASLGVSAKLGTTARFYVDDAVAGEAPIDSSGEVRILINAPAPGLYRVGVKVCNDKGKVVSDLIGYRLLQVASGRPVVLVHAALVLPHLSAGRPHPRTSPIEALRALVDEGFELAYFDIHEKNRDASIYEELLRQRLPPAAILVYSAEEEELVSLGVDFVNMFASTAIRRLRAKGVPVTTVLTERDEDSEESRAEQVTVMTPSTVLRRALAGTLGDAAAQAAELLRDKARSSPLDWRLDQTTKSRVVPGNSFAAELDNGKARRRLFAAFDEAAATIHIQFYIVRPSDFTEHLIVKLIQRARAGVTVRFMVDALYSDQDVLGRVNPLILSLKAEDNIEVIAVNPIESRKQVGVSSLKKRDHRKLVIIDGRRAFVNGRNAGDEYFSGFDEVPVHDNTRHERIPWLDAHVEVSGPLVREVQETFMRTWHRQGGAEIPADQDVLPKLEPTGSAAGRLIVHRGLADTNGLAMYESLFDVAEDHVYIVNDFPIVPTLERAIYRLLARDVSVKLLTGSATARRDDGTFFPAPLHRTLFEYMVKGKFEPLLLAGVELYELVTPPSPMIVARGGRIRPYVHAKLVSVDGLVTSIGSANLDATASFWESEANVVVQDAEFARGVEAILQKLIDGSVALDPESQYWKRERAQRAVVSTLWPGTFYS
;
A
#
# COMPACT_ATOMS: atom_id res chain seq x y z
N MET A 1 19.54 25.38 47.91
CA MET A 1 18.88 24.32 47.13
C MET A 1 18.86 24.86 45.73
N THR A 2 19.83 24.42 44.96
CA THR A 2 20.10 24.88 43.58
C THR A 2 19.34 23.97 42.61
N ASP A 3 18.41 24.55 41.88
CA ASP A 3 17.77 23.92 40.72
C ASP A 3 18.85 23.74 39.63
N GLU A 4 19.32 22.52 39.43
CA GLU A 4 20.08 22.15 38.26
C GLU A 4 19.07 22.02 37.09
N GLU A 5 19.07 23.00 36.18
CA GLU A 5 18.47 22.88 34.87
C GLU A 5 19.16 21.74 34.12
N GLU A 6 18.48 20.61 33.98
CA GLU A 6 18.90 19.56 33.05
C GLU A 6 18.93 20.13 31.62
N ALA A 7 20.13 20.16 31.06
CA ALA A 7 20.32 20.49 29.64
C ALA A 7 19.45 19.58 28.73
N PRO A 8 18.94 20.07 27.60
CA PRO A 8 18.11 19.28 26.71
C PRO A 8 18.90 18.08 26.19
N GLN A 9 18.57 16.90 26.70
CA GLN A 9 19.17 15.65 26.24
C GLN A 9 18.90 15.51 24.73
N ASP A 10 19.97 15.24 23.98
CA ASP A 10 19.93 15.03 22.53
C ASP A 10 18.83 14.02 22.17
N LEU A 11 17.95 14.39 21.24
CA LEU A 11 16.86 13.57 20.74
C LEU A 11 17.37 12.18 20.30
N GLY A 12 18.58 12.11 19.75
CA GLY A 12 19.24 10.87 19.37
C GLY A 12 19.56 9.97 20.57
N GLU A 13 19.85 10.53 21.73
CA GLU A 13 20.10 9.77 22.95
C GLU A 13 18.79 9.26 23.58
N ARG A 14 17.71 10.02 23.49
CA ARG A 14 16.36 9.57 23.87
C ARG A 14 15.88 8.43 23.00
N ILE A 15 16.06 8.53 21.68
CA ILE A 15 15.72 7.46 20.73
C ILE A 15 16.57 6.22 21.01
N ARG A 16 17.86 6.36 21.27
CA ARG A 16 18.75 5.24 21.67
C ARG A 16 18.30 4.59 22.98
N ARG A 17 17.88 5.36 23.98
CA ARG A 17 17.32 4.83 25.24
C ARG A 17 16.01 4.07 25.01
N ILE A 18 15.11 4.60 24.20
CA ILE A 18 13.86 3.93 23.83
C ILE A 18 14.17 2.63 23.08
N ALA A 19 15.03 2.66 22.08
CA ALA A 19 15.47 1.48 21.33
C ALA A 19 16.16 0.44 22.24
N ALA A 20 17.00 0.87 23.16
CA ALA A 20 17.67 0.00 24.15
C ALA A 20 16.67 -0.57 25.17
N THR A 21 15.65 0.18 25.58
CA THR A 21 14.58 -0.29 26.48
C THR A 21 13.69 -1.31 25.73
N ILE A 22 13.40 -1.06 24.48
CA ILE A 22 12.68 -1.98 23.60
C ILE A 22 13.47 -3.27 23.40
N ALA A 23 14.77 -3.16 23.09
CA ALA A 23 15.67 -4.31 22.94
C ALA A 23 15.94 -5.05 24.26
N GLY A 24 15.98 -4.34 25.39
CA GLY A 24 16.23 -4.90 26.72
C GLY A 24 15.03 -5.55 27.40
N GLY A 25 13.82 -5.34 26.86
CA GLY A 25 12.59 -5.97 27.35
C GLY A 25 12.39 -7.40 26.88
N VAL A 26 13.22 -7.90 25.97
CA VAL A 26 13.27 -9.32 25.64
C VAL A 26 13.87 -10.07 26.82
N ASP A 27 13.14 -11.02 27.38
CA ASP A 27 13.54 -11.73 28.59
C ASP A 27 14.93 -12.36 28.41
N LYS A 28 15.93 -11.81 29.09
CA LYS A 28 17.31 -12.30 29.09
C LYS A 28 17.45 -13.77 29.49
N ARG A 29 16.41 -14.38 30.09
CA ARG A 29 16.40 -15.79 30.48
C ARG A 29 16.26 -16.73 29.29
N LEU A 30 15.78 -16.24 28.13
CA LEU A 30 15.68 -17.02 26.90
C LEU A 30 16.98 -17.01 26.07
N LEU A 31 17.94 -16.15 26.43
CA LEU A 31 19.19 -15.94 25.68
C LEU A 31 20.42 -16.60 26.32
N ALA A 32 20.25 -17.38 27.39
CA ALA A 32 21.36 -18.08 28.08
C ALA A 32 21.71 -19.41 27.37
N GLY A 33 22.28 -19.33 26.21
CA GLY A 33 22.83 -20.47 25.48
C GLY A 33 23.75 -20.00 24.37
N ASP A 34 25.04 -20.18 24.63
CA ASP A 34 26.18 -20.07 23.70
C ASP A 34 26.25 -18.88 22.69
N ASP A 35 27.42 -18.27 22.63
CA ASP A 35 28.02 -17.22 21.81
C ASP A 35 27.46 -16.89 20.41
N SER A 36 26.22 -17.20 20.12
CA SER A 36 25.57 -16.94 18.85
C SER A 36 24.55 -15.81 18.97
N GLU A 37 24.80 -14.73 18.25
CA GLU A 37 23.89 -13.63 18.07
C GLU A 37 22.50 -14.08 17.59
N SER A 38 21.45 -13.71 18.31
CA SER A 38 20.09 -14.09 17.94
C SER A 38 19.59 -13.32 16.71
N VAL A 39 18.62 -13.89 15.98
CA VAL A 39 17.91 -13.18 14.88
C VAL A 39 17.34 -11.84 15.37
N LEU A 40 16.90 -11.80 16.64
CA LEU A 40 16.37 -10.59 17.27
C LEU A 40 17.45 -9.50 17.49
N ASP A 41 18.69 -9.89 17.84
CA ASP A 41 19.78 -8.93 18.00
C ASP A 41 20.22 -8.36 16.66
N ALA A 42 20.26 -9.18 15.61
CA ALA A 42 20.52 -8.73 14.26
C ALA A 42 19.39 -7.82 13.74
N ALA A 43 18.14 -8.15 14.02
CA ALA A 43 16.98 -7.32 13.70
C ALA A 43 17.01 -6.00 14.47
N ALA A 44 17.30 -6.02 15.76
CA ALA A 44 17.40 -4.82 16.61
C ALA A 44 18.52 -3.88 16.15
N ARG A 45 19.68 -4.42 15.71
CA ARG A 45 20.75 -3.59 15.14
C ARG A 45 20.39 -3.01 13.79
N SER A 46 19.81 -3.81 12.90
CA SER A 46 19.33 -3.33 11.59
C SER A 46 18.27 -2.23 11.77
N PHE A 47 17.37 -2.41 12.73
CA PHE A 47 16.38 -1.41 13.12
C PHE A 47 17.04 -0.15 13.69
N GLY A 48 17.96 -0.30 14.64
CA GLY A 48 18.70 0.82 15.23
C GLY A 48 19.50 1.63 14.20
N ALA A 49 20.22 0.94 13.30
CA ALA A 49 20.98 1.59 12.22
C ALA A 49 20.06 2.32 11.24
N THR A 50 18.89 1.76 10.98
CA THR A 50 17.86 2.37 10.14
C THR A 50 17.28 3.61 10.80
N MET A 51 16.90 3.55 12.08
CA MET A 51 16.38 4.68 12.84
C MET A 51 17.41 5.81 12.98
N GLU A 52 18.70 5.48 13.15
CA GLU A 52 19.78 6.46 13.20
C GLU A 52 19.99 7.18 11.86
N ARG A 53 19.85 6.47 10.75
CA ARG A 53 19.91 7.03 9.38
C ARG A 53 18.73 7.96 9.11
N TRP A 54 17.55 7.65 9.62
CA TRP A 54 16.35 8.45 9.48
C TRP A 54 16.31 9.71 10.35
N GLY A 55 16.86 9.64 11.57
CA GLY A 55 16.95 10.81 12.45
C GLY A 55 17.78 11.95 11.88
N ARG A 56 18.58 11.69 10.85
CA ARG A 56 19.46 12.69 10.25
C ARG A 56 18.83 13.56 9.15
N ASN A 57 17.62 13.25 8.62
CA ASN A 57 17.19 13.86 7.37
C ASN A 57 15.77 14.48 7.19
N PRO A 58 14.73 14.26 7.98
CA PRO A 58 13.41 14.80 7.66
C PRO A 58 13.20 16.27 8.04
N SER A 59 13.99 16.82 8.96
CA SER A 59 13.69 18.11 9.60
C SER A 59 14.05 19.33 8.76
N LEU A 60 15.05 19.25 7.91
CA LEU A 60 15.52 20.40 7.11
C LEU A 60 14.61 20.72 5.91
N ARG A 61 13.99 19.70 5.30
CA ARG A 61 13.11 19.90 4.15
C ARG A 61 11.79 20.61 4.48
N ARG A 62 11.23 20.33 5.65
CA ARG A 62 10.01 21.01 6.13
C ARG A 62 10.23 22.50 6.43
N LEU A 63 11.48 22.94 6.60
CA LEU A 63 11.81 24.32 6.89
C LEU A 63 11.80 25.24 5.66
N LEU A 64 12.06 24.71 4.47
CA LEU A 64 12.24 25.53 3.26
C LEU A 64 10.93 25.85 2.52
N GLY A 65 9.90 25.02 2.65
CA GLY A 65 8.61 25.24 2.01
C GLY A 65 8.62 25.24 0.49
N GLY A 66 7.45 25.10 -0.14
CA GLY A 66 7.25 25.22 -1.58
C GLY A 66 6.21 24.25 -2.13
N VAL A 67 5.79 24.45 -3.38
CA VAL A 67 4.97 23.49 -4.12
C VAL A 67 5.74 22.18 -4.27
N GLN A 68 5.12 21.05 -3.93
CA GLN A 68 5.84 19.81 -3.71
C GLN A 68 6.31 19.14 -5.00
N ARG A 69 5.47 19.09 -6.06
CA ARG A 69 5.77 18.27 -7.27
C ARG A 69 5.32 18.93 -8.54
N ASP A 70 5.98 18.56 -9.64
CA ASP A 70 5.39 18.72 -10.97
C ASP A 70 4.30 17.69 -11.16
N VAL A 71 3.31 18.04 -11.93
CA VAL A 71 2.20 17.18 -12.27
C VAL A 71 2.10 17.08 -13.79
N LEU A 72 2.02 15.85 -14.30
CA LEU A 72 1.63 15.53 -15.66
C LEU A 72 0.29 14.79 -15.65
N THR A 73 -0.67 15.31 -16.37
CA THR A 73 -2.04 14.79 -16.40
C THR A 73 -2.68 14.97 -17.78
N SER A 74 -3.89 14.47 -17.98
CA SER A 74 -4.69 14.74 -19.18
C SER A 74 -5.78 15.79 -18.90
N GLN A 75 -6.33 16.37 -19.95
CA GLN A 75 -7.45 17.30 -19.84
C GLN A 75 -8.69 16.62 -19.22
N GLY A 76 -9.35 17.33 -18.30
CA GLY A 76 -10.55 16.84 -17.63
C GLY A 76 -10.28 16.02 -16.36
N GLU A 77 -9.03 15.59 -16.12
CA GLU A 77 -8.65 14.95 -14.86
C GLU A 77 -8.62 15.97 -13.71
N ARG A 78 -8.90 15.48 -12.51
CA ARG A 78 -8.78 16.27 -11.29
C ARG A 78 -7.35 16.19 -10.77
N VAL A 79 -6.78 17.35 -10.45
CA VAL A 79 -5.37 17.50 -10.07
C VAL A 79 -5.27 18.03 -8.66
N GLU A 80 -4.57 17.33 -7.80
CA GLU A 80 -4.16 17.83 -6.49
C GLU A 80 -2.91 18.68 -6.63
N LEU A 81 -3.00 19.92 -6.17
CA LEU A 81 -1.86 20.81 -5.98
C LEU A 81 -1.56 20.89 -4.49
N SER A 82 -0.36 20.57 -4.08
CA SER A 82 0.06 20.55 -2.68
C SER A 82 1.33 21.37 -2.46
N ALA A 83 1.42 22.00 -1.29
CA ALA A 83 2.58 22.77 -0.88
C ALA A 83 2.87 22.59 0.61
N SER A 84 4.15 22.53 0.94
CA SER A 84 4.62 22.72 2.32
C SER A 84 5.07 24.17 2.48
N LEU A 85 4.57 24.85 3.49
CA LEU A 85 4.83 26.29 3.66
C LEU A 85 6.01 26.56 4.61
N GLY A 86 6.54 25.52 5.27
CA GLY A 86 7.66 25.66 6.18
C GLY A 86 7.44 26.75 7.21
N VAL A 87 8.42 27.64 7.37
CA VAL A 87 8.34 28.78 8.31
C VAL A 87 7.28 29.81 7.90
N SER A 88 6.94 29.86 6.61
CA SER A 88 5.93 30.81 6.09
C SER A 88 4.50 30.46 6.55
N ALA A 89 4.25 29.23 7.00
CA ALA A 89 2.98 28.84 7.59
C ALA A 89 2.57 29.71 8.80
N LYS A 90 3.55 30.28 9.50
CA LYS A 90 3.30 31.17 10.66
C LYS A 90 2.84 32.58 10.28
N LEU A 91 2.90 32.94 9.00
CA LEU A 91 2.55 34.30 8.53
C LEU A 91 1.06 34.48 8.32
N GLY A 92 0.28 33.40 8.20
CA GLY A 92 -1.15 33.50 7.92
C GLY A 92 -1.90 32.20 8.24
N THR A 93 -3.19 32.19 7.86
CA THR A 93 -4.13 31.11 8.17
C THR A 93 -4.57 30.31 6.94
N THR A 94 -4.42 30.90 5.76
CA THR A 94 -4.79 30.26 4.48
C THR A 94 -3.66 30.40 3.47
N ALA A 95 -3.67 29.54 2.47
CA ALA A 95 -2.76 29.65 1.34
C ALA A 95 -3.54 29.70 0.03
N ARG A 96 -3.07 30.53 -0.88
CA ARG A 96 -3.66 30.75 -2.20
C ARG A 96 -2.74 30.19 -3.27
N PHE A 97 -3.25 29.26 -4.06
CA PHE A 97 -2.54 28.69 -5.20
C PHE A 97 -2.81 29.51 -6.47
N TYR A 98 -1.78 29.58 -7.28
CA TYR A 98 -1.79 30.23 -8.59
C TYR A 98 -1.38 29.20 -9.64
N VAL A 99 -2.10 29.19 -10.75
CA VAL A 99 -1.70 28.52 -11.99
C VAL A 99 -1.40 29.64 -12.98
N ASP A 100 -0.13 29.80 -13.32
CA ASP A 100 0.43 31.03 -13.87
C ASP A 100 0.09 32.23 -12.97
N ASP A 101 -0.61 33.23 -13.49
CA ASP A 101 -1.01 34.43 -12.72
C ASP A 101 -2.46 34.35 -12.21
N ALA A 102 -3.20 33.28 -12.55
CA ALA A 102 -4.59 33.12 -12.16
C ALA A 102 -4.69 32.39 -10.80
N VAL A 103 -5.62 32.86 -9.95
CA VAL A 103 -5.94 32.17 -8.70
C VAL A 103 -6.63 30.85 -9.03
N ALA A 104 -6.02 29.73 -8.62
CA ALA A 104 -6.54 28.38 -8.83
C ALA A 104 -7.43 27.91 -7.64
N GLY A 105 -7.15 28.40 -6.44
CA GLY A 105 -7.92 28.06 -5.25
C GLY A 105 -7.22 28.51 -3.97
N GLU A 106 -7.94 28.38 -2.85
CA GLU A 106 -7.42 28.66 -1.50
C GLU A 106 -7.77 27.53 -0.56
N ALA A 107 -6.92 27.26 0.40
CA ALA A 107 -7.18 26.29 1.45
C ALA A 107 -6.58 26.74 2.80
N PRO A 108 -7.15 26.30 3.92
CA PRO A 108 -6.56 26.53 5.24
C PRO A 108 -5.22 25.82 5.36
N ILE A 109 -4.31 26.42 6.11
CA ILE A 109 -3.01 25.83 6.44
C ILE A 109 -3.22 24.88 7.60
N ASP A 110 -2.84 23.61 7.44
CA ASP A 110 -2.95 22.62 8.49
C ASP A 110 -1.89 22.80 9.60
N SER A 111 -1.99 22.02 10.67
CA SER A 111 -1.07 22.09 11.80
C SER A 111 0.37 21.69 11.47
N SER A 112 0.58 21.00 10.35
CA SER A 112 1.91 20.62 9.82
C SER A 112 2.52 21.68 8.92
N GLY A 113 1.75 22.72 8.55
CA GLY A 113 2.15 23.73 7.58
C GLY A 113 1.97 23.25 6.14
N GLU A 114 1.23 22.19 5.92
CA GLU A 114 0.84 21.73 4.59
C GLU A 114 -0.48 22.32 4.13
N VAL A 115 -0.63 22.46 2.84
CA VAL A 115 -1.85 22.94 2.20
C VAL A 115 -2.07 22.21 0.88
N ARG A 116 -3.32 21.88 0.58
CA ARG A 116 -3.72 21.17 -0.62
C ARG A 116 -4.99 21.75 -1.20
N ILE A 117 -5.06 21.80 -2.52
CA ILE A 117 -6.30 22.09 -3.26
C ILE A 117 -6.49 21.06 -4.36
N LEU A 118 -7.72 20.86 -4.76
CA LEU A 118 -8.08 20.05 -5.94
C LEU A 118 -8.61 21.00 -7.03
N ILE A 119 -8.07 20.90 -8.23
CA ILE A 119 -8.53 21.67 -9.38
C ILE A 119 -8.86 20.73 -10.54
N ASN A 120 -9.72 21.17 -11.46
CA ASN A 120 -9.84 20.54 -12.75
C ASN A 120 -8.63 20.92 -13.60
N ALA A 121 -8.05 19.95 -14.30
CA ALA A 121 -6.94 20.22 -15.22
C ALA A 121 -7.38 21.27 -16.25
N PRO A 122 -6.62 22.36 -16.44
CA PRO A 122 -6.91 23.37 -17.45
C PRO A 122 -6.82 22.81 -18.87
N ALA A 123 -6.91 23.66 -19.89
CA ALA A 123 -6.66 23.29 -21.27
C ALA A 123 -5.25 22.67 -21.43
N PRO A 124 -5.00 21.88 -22.50
CA PRO A 124 -3.66 21.34 -22.74
C PRO A 124 -2.60 22.44 -22.78
N GLY A 125 -1.49 22.22 -22.06
CA GLY A 125 -0.42 23.21 -21.95
C GLY A 125 0.53 22.95 -20.79
N LEU A 126 1.47 23.87 -20.61
CA LEU A 126 2.44 23.86 -19.53
C LEU A 126 2.26 25.12 -18.69
N TYR A 127 1.98 24.95 -17.41
CA TYR A 127 1.62 26.00 -16.47
C TYR A 127 2.58 26.04 -15.28
N ARG A 128 2.81 27.24 -14.73
CA ARG A 128 3.53 27.41 -13.48
C ARG A 128 2.56 27.37 -12.31
N VAL A 129 2.85 26.53 -11.32
CA VAL A 129 2.07 26.46 -10.07
C VAL A 129 2.89 27.05 -8.94
N GLY A 130 2.32 28.05 -8.27
CA GLY A 130 2.94 28.68 -7.11
C GLY A 130 1.95 28.87 -5.99
N VAL A 131 2.41 29.18 -4.78
CA VAL A 131 1.59 29.40 -3.59
C VAL A 131 2.01 30.64 -2.84
N LYS A 132 1.04 31.38 -2.28
CA LYS A 132 1.27 32.52 -1.38
C LYS A 132 0.43 32.35 -0.11
N VAL A 133 0.94 32.84 1.02
CA VAL A 133 0.21 32.83 2.29
C VAL A 133 -0.67 34.06 2.39
N CYS A 134 -1.89 33.86 2.90
CA CYS A 134 -2.86 34.92 3.19
C CYS A 134 -3.17 34.96 4.69
N ASN A 135 -3.41 36.16 5.22
CA ASN A 135 -3.86 36.35 6.60
C ASN A 135 -5.36 36.05 6.75
N ASP A 136 -5.88 36.20 7.96
CA ASP A 136 -7.29 36.04 8.35
C ASP A 136 -8.27 36.91 7.55
N LYS A 137 -7.79 38.01 6.94
CA LYS A 137 -8.57 38.92 6.09
C LYS A 137 -8.43 38.59 4.60
N GLY A 138 -7.82 37.48 4.23
CA GLY A 138 -7.58 37.08 2.83
C GLY A 138 -6.53 37.92 2.10
N LYS A 139 -5.77 38.78 2.82
CA LYS A 139 -4.71 39.60 2.21
C LYS A 139 -3.42 38.74 2.12
N VAL A 140 -2.80 38.73 0.95
CA VAL A 140 -1.48 38.10 0.73
C VAL A 140 -0.44 38.77 1.61
N VAL A 141 0.30 37.96 2.37
CA VAL A 141 1.32 38.38 3.34
C VAL A 141 2.69 37.72 3.09
N SER A 142 2.84 36.88 2.07
CA SER A 142 4.09 36.32 1.66
C SER A 142 4.39 36.57 0.18
N ASP A 143 5.66 36.47 -0.21
CA ASP A 143 6.06 36.32 -1.60
C ASP A 143 5.63 34.94 -2.13
N LEU A 144 5.80 34.70 -3.42
CA LEU A 144 5.57 33.41 -4.05
C LEU A 144 6.54 32.36 -3.48
N ILE A 145 6.01 31.30 -2.89
CA ILE A 145 6.80 30.24 -2.27
C ILE A 145 7.05 29.14 -3.30
N GLY A 146 8.17 29.23 -3.99
CA GLY A 146 8.57 28.26 -4.99
C GLY A 146 7.61 28.18 -6.20
N TYR A 147 7.97 27.44 -7.21
CA TYR A 147 7.04 27.02 -8.25
C TYR A 147 7.34 25.61 -8.76
N ARG A 148 6.34 25.00 -9.34
CA ARG A 148 6.40 23.70 -10.02
C ARG A 148 5.63 23.79 -11.33
N LEU A 149 5.74 22.76 -12.15
CA LEU A 149 5.05 22.71 -13.43
C LEU A 149 3.82 21.82 -13.36
N LEU A 150 2.71 22.31 -13.88
CA LEU A 150 1.54 21.52 -14.25
C LEU A 150 1.53 21.39 -15.76
N GLN A 151 1.75 20.18 -16.25
CA GLN A 151 1.66 19.85 -17.66
C GLN A 151 0.37 19.11 -17.91
N VAL A 152 -0.46 19.64 -18.78
CA VAL A 152 -1.70 18.98 -19.24
C VAL A 152 -1.47 18.50 -20.65
N ALA A 153 -1.46 17.18 -20.84
CA ALA A 153 -1.22 16.56 -22.12
C ALA A 153 -2.31 16.88 -23.14
N SER A 154 -1.93 17.21 -24.36
CA SER A 154 -2.85 17.55 -25.45
C SER A 154 -3.50 16.31 -26.10
N GLY A 155 -3.07 15.12 -25.73
CA GLY A 155 -3.43 13.85 -26.33
C GLY A 155 -2.49 13.42 -27.44
N ARG A 156 -1.42 14.16 -27.69
CA ARG A 156 -0.32 13.73 -28.55
C ARG A 156 0.51 12.64 -27.86
N PRO A 157 1.29 11.83 -28.62
CA PRO A 157 2.19 10.86 -28.03
C PRO A 157 3.14 11.49 -27.00
N VAL A 158 3.24 10.91 -25.80
CA VAL A 158 4.16 11.37 -24.77
C VAL A 158 5.40 10.48 -24.74
N VAL A 159 6.56 11.13 -24.67
CA VAL A 159 7.87 10.51 -24.47
C VAL A 159 8.34 10.76 -23.04
N LEU A 160 8.64 9.71 -22.32
CA LEU A 160 9.36 9.81 -21.05
C LEU A 160 10.86 9.82 -21.33
N VAL A 161 11.53 10.88 -20.94
CA VAL A 161 12.97 11.09 -21.16
C VAL A 161 13.71 10.83 -19.85
N HIS A 162 14.63 9.88 -19.85
CA HIS A 162 15.46 9.64 -18.68
C HIS A 162 16.35 10.87 -18.41
N ALA A 163 16.24 11.43 -17.20
CA ALA A 163 16.87 12.71 -16.85
C ALA A 163 18.40 12.68 -16.95
N ALA A 164 19.04 11.54 -16.72
CA ALA A 164 20.48 11.40 -16.86
C ALA A 164 21.02 11.68 -18.27
N LEU A 165 20.17 11.58 -19.30
CA LEU A 165 20.56 11.94 -20.67
C LEU A 165 20.82 13.44 -20.83
N VAL A 166 20.11 14.27 -20.08
CA VAL A 166 20.10 15.73 -20.21
C VAL A 166 20.75 16.44 -19.01
N LEU A 167 20.79 15.77 -17.87
CA LEU A 167 21.32 16.28 -16.60
C LEU A 167 22.39 15.32 -16.04
N PRO A 168 23.52 15.14 -16.74
CA PRO A 168 24.51 14.12 -16.37
C PRO A 168 25.13 14.33 -14.98
N HIS A 169 25.11 15.54 -14.44
CA HIS A 169 25.59 15.83 -13.08
C HIS A 169 24.69 15.26 -11.96
N LEU A 170 23.44 14.89 -12.28
CA LEU A 170 22.53 14.22 -11.34
C LEU A 170 22.69 12.71 -11.34
N SER A 171 23.42 12.17 -12.31
CA SER A 171 23.68 10.74 -12.44
C SER A 171 25.12 10.42 -12.03
N ALA A 172 25.35 10.07 -10.78
CA ALA A 172 26.69 9.73 -10.28
C ALA A 172 27.34 8.59 -11.09
N GLY A 173 28.51 8.87 -11.72
CA GLY A 173 29.39 7.88 -12.29
C GLY A 173 28.99 7.27 -13.64
N ARG A 174 28.09 7.87 -14.40
CA ARG A 174 27.64 7.33 -15.71
C ARG A 174 28.37 7.97 -16.88
N PRO A 175 28.66 7.23 -17.96
CA PRO A 175 29.28 7.78 -19.16
C PRO A 175 28.35 8.78 -19.84
N HIS A 176 28.94 9.82 -20.43
CA HIS A 176 28.23 10.78 -21.28
C HIS A 176 27.58 10.07 -22.47
N PRO A 177 26.38 10.49 -22.89
CA PRO A 177 25.73 9.95 -24.07
C PRO A 177 26.60 10.13 -25.30
N ARG A 178 26.66 9.11 -26.16
CA ARG A 178 27.49 9.11 -27.40
C ARG A 178 26.93 10.03 -28.46
N THR A 179 25.66 10.39 -28.39
CA THR A 179 24.94 11.24 -29.35
C THR A 179 24.29 12.39 -28.58
N SER A 180 24.27 13.59 -29.19
CA SER A 180 23.63 14.75 -28.57
C SER A 180 22.14 14.49 -28.27
N PRO A 181 21.71 14.44 -26.99
CA PRO A 181 20.32 14.25 -26.67
C PRO A 181 19.45 15.44 -27.10
N ILE A 182 20.03 16.64 -27.19
CA ILE A 182 19.34 17.90 -27.53
C ILE A 182 18.72 17.83 -28.92
N GLU A 183 19.47 17.35 -29.90
CA GLU A 183 18.96 17.22 -31.28
C GLU A 183 17.87 16.15 -31.38
N ALA A 184 18.02 15.03 -30.65
CA ALA A 184 16.99 13.99 -30.59
C ALA A 184 15.69 14.51 -29.95
N LEU A 185 15.79 15.28 -28.87
CA LEU A 185 14.61 15.86 -28.21
C LEU A 185 13.90 16.88 -29.10
N ARG A 186 14.66 17.70 -29.86
CA ARG A 186 14.08 18.63 -30.84
C ARG A 186 13.35 17.86 -31.94
N ALA A 187 13.97 16.83 -32.50
CA ALA A 187 13.34 16.01 -33.53
C ALA A 187 12.03 15.37 -33.04
N LEU A 188 11.97 14.91 -31.78
CA LEU A 188 10.73 14.40 -31.20
C LEU A 188 9.64 15.48 -31.09
N VAL A 189 9.99 16.69 -30.63
CA VAL A 189 9.04 17.81 -30.53
C VAL A 189 8.55 18.25 -31.91
N ASP A 190 9.45 18.34 -32.90
CA ASP A 190 9.10 18.71 -34.29
C ASP A 190 8.16 17.69 -34.92
N GLU A 191 8.27 16.41 -34.58
CA GLU A 191 7.37 15.33 -35.00
C GLU A 191 6.08 15.23 -34.13
N GLY A 192 5.86 16.20 -33.25
CA GLY A 192 4.61 16.34 -32.49
C GLY A 192 4.54 15.55 -31.19
N PHE A 193 5.64 15.03 -30.66
CA PHE A 193 5.64 14.40 -29.34
C PHE A 193 5.65 15.46 -28.24
N GLU A 194 5.01 15.13 -27.12
CA GLU A 194 5.16 15.82 -25.85
C GLU A 194 6.22 15.13 -25.00
N LEU A 195 7.00 15.90 -24.24
CA LEU A 195 8.06 15.36 -23.41
C LEU A 195 7.68 15.41 -21.92
N ALA A 196 8.21 14.47 -21.14
CA ALA A 196 8.31 14.55 -19.69
C ALA A 196 9.63 13.91 -19.25
N TYR A 197 10.27 14.49 -18.24
CA TYR A 197 11.52 13.94 -17.70
C TYR A 197 11.21 13.05 -16.51
N PHE A 198 11.99 11.98 -16.31
CA PHE A 198 11.81 11.07 -15.19
C PHE A 198 13.15 10.63 -14.57
N ASP A 199 13.09 9.95 -13.43
CA ASP A 199 14.23 9.44 -12.66
C ASP A 199 15.08 10.54 -12.01
N ILE A 200 14.42 11.49 -11.35
CA ILE A 200 15.09 12.47 -10.51
C ILE A 200 14.64 12.26 -9.06
N HIS A 201 15.60 12.16 -8.15
CA HIS A 201 15.34 12.17 -6.73
C HIS A 201 14.89 13.56 -6.26
N GLU A 202 13.84 13.64 -5.46
CA GLU A 202 13.32 14.90 -4.96
C GLU A 202 14.39 15.72 -4.21
N LYS A 203 15.28 15.03 -3.45
CA LYS A 203 16.41 15.67 -2.75
C LYS A 203 17.42 16.40 -3.65
N ASN A 204 17.51 16.01 -4.92
CA ASN A 204 18.40 16.61 -5.91
C ASN A 204 17.70 17.67 -6.74
N ARG A 205 16.43 17.96 -6.41
CA ARG A 205 15.58 18.84 -7.19
C ARG A 205 15.48 20.20 -6.55
N ASP A 206 16.01 21.19 -7.23
CA ASP A 206 15.88 22.61 -6.92
C ASP A 206 15.47 23.40 -8.19
N ALA A 207 15.26 24.69 -8.03
CA ALA A 207 14.91 25.56 -9.15
C ALA A 207 15.99 25.60 -10.25
N SER A 208 17.25 25.27 -9.91
CA SER A 208 18.37 25.30 -10.84
C SER A 208 18.23 24.28 -11.96
N ILE A 209 17.48 23.19 -11.75
CA ILE A 209 17.20 22.20 -12.80
C ILE A 209 16.46 22.84 -13.99
N TYR A 210 15.42 23.62 -13.70
CA TYR A 210 14.69 24.31 -14.78
C TYR A 210 15.54 25.33 -15.49
N GLU A 211 16.38 26.07 -14.75
CA GLU A 211 17.34 27.01 -15.33
C GLU A 211 18.37 26.29 -16.21
N GLU A 212 18.82 25.11 -15.77
CA GLU A 212 19.73 24.28 -16.54
C GLU A 212 19.10 23.77 -17.84
N LEU A 213 17.86 23.26 -17.78
CA LEU A 213 17.12 22.84 -18.98
C LEU A 213 16.96 24.03 -19.97
N LEU A 214 16.59 25.19 -19.46
CA LEU A 214 16.47 26.41 -20.27
C LEU A 214 17.83 26.86 -20.85
N ARG A 215 18.91 26.81 -20.06
CA ARG A 215 20.27 27.15 -20.49
C ARG A 215 20.75 26.25 -21.64
N GLN A 216 20.41 24.96 -21.55
CA GLN A 216 20.69 23.98 -22.61
C GLN A 216 19.72 24.10 -23.79
N ARG A 217 18.75 25.01 -23.75
CA ARG A 217 17.66 25.15 -24.75
C ARG A 217 16.86 23.86 -24.95
N LEU A 218 16.67 23.12 -23.88
CA LEU A 218 15.81 21.93 -23.87
C LEU A 218 14.34 22.34 -23.76
N PRO A 219 13.41 21.57 -24.35
CA PRO A 219 12.00 21.84 -24.21
C PRO A 219 11.60 21.76 -22.74
N PRO A 220 10.91 22.76 -22.17
CA PRO A 220 10.39 22.70 -20.81
C PRO A 220 9.29 21.63 -20.72
N ALA A 221 9.35 20.81 -19.69
CA ALA A 221 8.37 19.75 -19.44
C ALA A 221 8.35 19.38 -17.96
N ALA A 222 7.31 18.69 -17.53
CA ALA A 222 7.19 18.19 -16.17
C ALA A 222 8.32 17.20 -15.82
N ILE A 223 8.79 17.29 -14.59
CA ILE A 223 9.83 16.43 -14.05
C ILE A 223 9.22 15.49 -13.03
N LEU A 224 9.11 14.22 -13.38
CA LEU A 224 8.57 13.20 -12.53
C LEU A 224 9.62 12.72 -11.53
N VAL A 225 9.28 12.77 -10.26
CA VAL A 225 10.13 12.37 -9.15
C VAL A 225 9.53 11.22 -8.38
N TYR A 226 10.35 10.50 -7.64
CA TYR A 226 9.89 9.48 -6.70
C TYR A 226 8.92 10.07 -5.67
N SER A 227 7.97 9.26 -5.21
CA SER A 227 7.16 9.62 -4.04
C SER A 227 8.03 9.67 -2.77
N ALA A 228 7.56 10.34 -1.72
CA ALA A 228 8.30 10.38 -0.47
C ALA A 228 8.52 8.97 0.10
N GLU A 229 7.52 8.09 -0.06
CA GLU A 229 7.58 6.69 0.35
C GLU A 229 8.60 5.90 -0.49
N GLU A 230 8.61 6.09 -1.80
CA GLU A 230 9.58 5.46 -2.70
C GLU A 230 11.01 5.94 -2.42
N GLU A 231 11.22 7.22 -2.14
CA GLU A 231 12.52 7.76 -1.73
C GLU A 231 13.00 7.18 -0.40
N GLU A 232 12.09 6.97 0.54
CA GLU A 232 12.41 6.33 1.82
C GLU A 232 12.85 4.87 1.60
N LEU A 233 12.15 4.10 0.76
CA LEU A 233 12.55 2.74 0.38
C LEU A 233 13.94 2.69 -0.26
N VAL A 234 14.23 3.59 -1.18
CA VAL A 234 15.55 3.71 -1.80
C VAL A 234 16.63 4.04 -0.76
N SER A 235 16.31 4.89 0.23
CA SER A 235 17.23 5.22 1.32
C SER A 235 17.54 4.03 2.23
N LEU A 236 16.65 3.04 2.28
CA LEU A 236 16.82 1.77 2.99
C LEU A 236 17.63 0.73 2.20
N GLY A 237 18.09 1.08 0.99
CA GLY A 237 18.81 0.18 0.10
C GLY A 237 17.93 -0.78 -0.67
N VAL A 238 16.62 -0.49 -0.77
CA VAL A 238 15.72 -1.20 -1.67
C VAL A 238 15.97 -0.70 -3.09
N ASP A 239 16.18 -1.62 -4.01
CA ASP A 239 16.40 -1.33 -5.43
C ASP A 239 15.05 -1.02 -6.12
N PHE A 240 14.45 0.10 -5.76
CA PHE A 240 13.21 0.59 -6.36
C PHE A 240 13.46 1.32 -7.69
N VAL A 241 14.73 1.65 -7.95
CA VAL A 241 15.17 2.42 -9.14
C VAL A 241 14.81 1.68 -10.42
N ASN A 242 14.92 0.35 -10.42
CA ASN A 242 14.67 -0.48 -11.60
C ASN A 242 13.20 -0.58 -12.02
N MET A 243 12.25 -0.11 -11.19
CA MET A 243 10.81 -0.18 -11.49
C MET A 243 10.18 1.18 -11.79
N PHE A 244 10.96 2.26 -11.70
CA PHE A 244 10.38 3.60 -11.77
C PHE A 244 9.81 3.94 -13.15
N ALA A 245 10.49 3.54 -14.23
CA ALA A 245 10.01 3.77 -15.59
C ALA A 245 8.65 3.10 -15.83
N SER A 246 8.52 1.83 -15.49
CA SER A 246 7.28 1.07 -15.65
C SER A 246 6.16 1.61 -14.77
N THR A 247 6.44 1.99 -13.53
CA THR A 247 5.48 2.60 -12.62
C THR A 247 4.99 3.96 -13.12
N ALA A 248 5.89 4.81 -13.61
CA ALA A 248 5.53 6.10 -14.19
C ALA A 248 4.64 5.94 -15.44
N ILE A 249 4.99 5.01 -16.35
CA ILE A 249 4.19 4.71 -17.53
C ILE A 249 2.77 4.32 -17.13
N ARG A 250 2.62 3.38 -16.22
CA ARG A 250 1.31 2.88 -15.77
C ARG A 250 0.47 3.97 -15.12
N ARG A 251 1.04 4.70 -14.17
CA ARG A 251 0.35 5.79 -13.46
C ARG A 251 -0.11 6.91 -14.39
N LEU A 252 0.70 7.26 -15.37
CA LEU A 252 0.35 8.27 -16.35
C LEU A 252 -0.74 7.78 -17.31
N ARG A 253 -0.62 6.56 -17.82
CA ARG A 253 -1.66 5.95 -18.67
C ARG A 253 -2.99 5.79 -17.94
N ALA A 254 -2.97 5.43 -16.67
CA ALA A 254 -4.17 5.36 -15.83
C ALA A 254 -4.91 6.71 -15.77
N LYS A 255 -4.20 7.83 -15.86
CA LYS A 255 -4.74 9.20 -15.96
C LYS A 255 -5.02 9.67 -17.39
N GLY A 256 -5.03 8.77 -18.35
CA GLY A 256 -5.30 9.09 -19.76
C GLY A 256 -4.14 9.78 -20.50
N VAL A 257 -2.96 9.89 -19.90
CA VAL A 257 -1.77 10.43 -20.58
C VAL A 257 -1.21 9.37 -21.52
N PRO A 258 -1.13 9.62 -22.85
CA PRO A 258 -0.75 8.61 -23.82
C PRO A 258 0.75 8.41 -23.92
N VAL A 259 1.37 7.81 -22.92
CA VAL A 259 2.79 7.45 -22.93
C VAL A 259 3.02 6.33 -23.93
N THR A 260 3.71 6.62 -25.01
CA THR A 260 4.00 5.69 -26.14
C THR A 260 5.46 5.34 -26.26
N THR A 261 6.35 6.18 -25.71
CA THR A 261 7.80 6.08 -25.96
C THR A 261 8.59 6.38 -24.68
N VAL A 262 9.72 5.71 -24.52
CA VAL A 262 10.74 6.02 -23.51
C VAL A 262 12.07 6.27 -24.22
N LEU A 263 12.74 7.37 -23.87
CA LEU A 263 14.07 7.71 -24.34
C LEU A 263 15.09 7.47 -23.23
N THR A 264 15.92 6.45 -23.40
CA THR A 264 16.94 6.04 -22.42
C THR A 264 18.12 5.35 -23.10
N GLU A 265 19.27 5.35 -22.46
CA GLU A 265 20.45 4.53 -22.83
C GLU A 265 20.70 3.42 -21.77
N ARG A 266 19.79 3.23 -20.81
CA ARG A 266 19.89 2.18 -19.79
C ARG A 266 19.21 0.91 -20.26
N ASP A 267 19.89 -0.22 -20.12
CA ASP A 267 19.34 -1.53 -20.51
C ASP A 267 18.17 -1.93 -19.62
N GLU A 268 18.25 -1.65 -18.32
CA GLU A 268 17.21 -1.93 -17.32
C GLU A 268 15.90 -1.21 -17.65
N ASP A 269 15.94 0.11 -17.86
CA ASP A 269 14.75 0.87 -18.27
C ASP A 269 14.18 0.37 -19.60
N SER A 270 15.06 -0.13 -20.48
CA SER A 270 14.66 -0.66 -21.78
C SER A 270 13.86 -1.95 -21.66
N GLU A 271 14.25 -2.86 -20.77
CA GLU A 271 13.55 -4.11 -20.54
C GLU A 271 12.18 -3.88 -19.88
N GLU A 272 12.15 -3.09 -18.82
CA GLU A 272 10.92 -2.72 -18.11
C GLU A 272 9.93 -1.98 -19.01
N SER A 273 10.40 -1.02 -19.78
CA SER A 273 9.56 -0.24 -20.67
C SER A 273 8.96 -1.10 -21.78
N ARG A 274 9.72 -2.05 -22.33
CA ARG A 274 9.19 -3.01 -23.32
C ARG A 274 8.09 -3.89 -22.72
N ALA A 275 8.20 -4.27 -21.45
CA ALA A 275 7.14 -5.00 -20.74
C ALA A 275 5.83 -4.21 -20.65
N GLU A 276 5.90 -2.86 -20.70
CA GLU A 276 4.74 -1.97 -20.75
C GLU A 276 4.25 -1.66 -22.19
N GLN A 277 4.78 -2.35 -23.18
CA GLN A 277 4.41 -2.15 -24.59
C GLN A 277 4.61 -0.70 -25.08
N VAL A 278 5.67 -0.06 -24.65
CA VAL A 278 6.14 1.23 -25.17
C VAL A 278 7.33 1.05 -26.09
N THR A 279 7.50 1.98 -27.01
CA THR A 279 8.68 2.03 -27.87
C THR A 279 9.86 2.57 -27.09
N VAL A 280 10.95 1.80 -27.01
CA VAL A 280 12.20 2.27 -26.40
C VAL A 280 13.13 2.77 -27.46
N MET A 281 13.67 3.98 -27.27
CA MET A 281 14.60 4.62 -28.19
C MET A 281 15.84 5.14 -27.47
N THR A 282 16.97 5.16 -28.19
CA THR A 282 18.16 5.95 -27.83
C THR A 282 18.18 7.24 -28.64
N PRO A 283 18.93 8.28 -28.24
CA PRO A 283 19.07 9.51 -29.04
C PRO A 283 19.47 9.23 -30.49
N SER A 284 20.39 8.30 -30.72
CA SER A 284 20.81 7.91 -32.07
C SER A 284 19.68 7.23 -32.87
N THR A 285 18.82 6.47 -32.21
CA THR A 285 17.66 5.85 -32.90
C THR A 285 16.62 6.88 -33.29
N VAL A 286 16.37 7.88 -32.43
CA VAL A 286 15.45 8.99 -32.73
C VAL A 286 15.93 9.74 -33.98
N LEU A 287 17.19 10.18 -34.00
CA LEU A 287 17.73 10.93 -35.15
C LEU A 287 17.67 10.12 -36.46
N ARG A 288 17.98 8.83 -36.39
CA ARG A 288 17.90 7.95 -37.56
C ARG A 288 16.48 7.81 -38.09
N ARG A 289 15.48 7.67 -37.20
CA ARG A 289 14.06 7.56 -37.58
C ARG A 289 13.51 8.90 -38.06
N ALA A 290 13.92 10.02 -37.48
CA ALA A 290 13.56 11.35 -37.97
C ALA A 290 14.05 11.58 -39.39
N LEU A 291 15.31 11.25 -39.67
CA LEU A 291 15.88 11.32 -41.02
C LEU A 291 15.18 10.42 -42.05
N ALA A 292 14.63 9.30 -41.59
CA ALA A 292 13.87 8.37 -42.43
C ALA A 292 12.39 8.73 -42.56
N GLY A 293 11.90 9.76 -41.88
CA GLY A 293 10.48 10.15 -41.86
C GLY A 293 9.55 9.08 -41.23
N THR A 294 10.06 8.28 -40.27
CA THR A 294 9.32 7.13 -39.67
C THR A 294 9.15 7.26 -38.15
N LEU A 295 9.26 8.49 -37.62
CA LEU A 295 9.29 8.69 -36.16
C LEU A 295 7.87 8.71 -35.52
N GLY A 296 6.89 9.35 -36.17
CA GLY A 296 5.64 9.76 -35.53
C GLY A 296 4.41 8.87 -35.72
N ASP A 297 4.21 8.23 -36.89
CA ASP A 297 2.92 7.61 -37.27
C ASP A 297 2.41 6.53 -36.30
N ALA A 298 3.25 5.57 -35.96
CA ALA A 298 2.88 4.49 -35.07
C ALA A 298 2.58 4.98 -33.64
N ALA A 299 3.27 6.01 -33.19
CA ALA A 299 3.07 6.60 -31.87
C ALA A 299 1.74 7.36 -31.78
N ALA A 300 1.35 8.07 -32.84
CA ALA A 300 0.07 8.78 -32.92
C ALA A 300 -1.12 7.81 -32.86
N GLN A 301 -1.09 6.71 -33.61
CA GLN A 301 -2.12 5.67 -33.57
C GLN A 301 -2.21 5.02 -32.16
N ALA A 302 -1.06 4.72 -31.54
CA ALA A 302 -1.02 4.17 -30.19
C ALA A 302 -1.62 5.13 -29.16
N ALA A 303 -1.34 6.44 -29.28
CA ALA A 303 -1.87 7.46 -28.39
C ALA A 303 -3.40 7.58 -28.49
N GLU A 304 -3.97 7.53 -29.69
CA GLU A 304 -5.40 7.56 -29.91
C GLU A 304 -6.10 6.35 -29.27
N LEU A 305 -5.58 5.15 -29.49
CA LEU A 305 -6.12 3.92 -28.91
C LEU A 305 -6.10 3.95 -27.37
N LEU A 306 -5.01 4.45 -26.76
CA LEU A 306 -4.89 4.57 -25.30
C LEU A 306 -5.95 5.52 -24.74
N ARG A 307 -6.21 6.64 -25.39
CA ARG A 307 -7.24 7.61 -24.98
C ARG A 307 -8.66 7.05 -25.06
N ASP A 308 -8.98 6.36 -26.13
CA ASP A 308 -10.32 5.78 -26.32
C ASP A 308 -10.62 4.72 -25.25
N LYS A 309 -9.65 3.88 -24.93
CA LYS A 309 -9.75 2.91 -23.83
C LYS A 309 -9.93 3.57 -22.47
N ALA A 310 -9.19 4.65 -22.18
CA ALA A 310 -9.30 5.36 -20.91
C ALA A 310 -10.69 5.97 -20.67
N ARG A 311 -11.39 6.38 -21.73
CA ARG A 311 -12.72 6.98 -21.65
C ARG A 311 -13.85 5.95 -21.49
N SER A 312 -13.69 4.74 -22.02
CA SER A 312 -14.78 3.76 -22.11
C SER A 312 -15.14 3.09 -20.78
N SER A 313 -14.17 2.87 -19.89
CA SER A 313 -14.37 2.28 -18.57
C SER A 313 -13.27 2.76 -17.61
N PRO A 314 -13.47 3.87 -16.90
CA PRO A 314 -12.39 4.50 -16.10
C PRO A 314 -11.79 3.59 -15.04
N LEU A 315 -12.61 2.83 -14.29
CA LEU A 315 -12.10 1.92 -13.26
C LEU A 315 -11.31 0.76 -13.88
N ASP A 316 -11.87 0.09 -14.89
CA ASP A 316 -11.21 -1.04 -15.52
C ASP A 316 -9.91 -0.61 -16.19
N TRP A 317 -9.94 0.51 -16.89
CA TRP A 317 -8.74 1.08 -17.50
C TRP A 317 -7.65 1.34 -16.45
N ARG A 318 -7.99 2.02 -15.33
CA ARG A 318 -7.03 2.30 -14.26
C ARG A 318 -6.44 1.02 -13.69
N LEU A 319 -7.27 0.05 -13.34
CA LEU A 319 -6.84 -1.22 -12.78
C LEU A 319 -6.03 -2.06 -13.79
N ASP A 320 -6.44 -2.11 -15.06
CA ASP A 320 -5.69 -2.81 -16.11
C ASP A 320 -4.28 -2.23 -16.29
N GLN A 321 -4.16 -0.89 -16.30
CA GLN A 321 -2.86 -0.23 -16.44
C GLN A 321 -2.00 -0.41 -15.19
N THR A 322 -2.54 -0.20 -14.01
CA THR A 322 -1.74 -0.09 -12.78
C THR A 322 -1.47 -1.45 -12.13
N THR A 323 -2.36 -2.44 -12.26
CA THR A 323 -2.26 -3.72 -11.56
C THR A 323 -2.01 -4.92 -12.47
N LYS A 324 -2.12 -4.74 -13.79
CA LYS A 324 -2.05 -5.81 -14.80
C LYS A 324 -3.06 -6.95 -14.55
N SER A 325 -4.11 -6.68 -13.79
CA SER A 325 -5.23 -7.61 -13.60
C SER A 325 -6.24 -7.47 -14.72
N ARG A 326 -7.14 -8.44 -14.84
CA ARG A 326 -8.22 -8.41 -15.85
C ARG A 326 -9.56 -8.63 -15.17
N VAL A 327 -10.58 -8.01 -15.71
CA VAL A 327 -11.96 -8.30 -15.32
C VAL A 327 -12.37 -9.68 -15.86
N VAL A 328 -12.93 -10.50 -14.97
CA VAL A 328 -13.43 -11.84 -15.28
C VAL A 328 -14.92 -11.88 -14.95
N PRO A 329 -15.83 -11.97 -15.93
CA PRO A 329 -17.27 -12.08 -15.71
C PRO A 329 -17.68 -13.51 -15.36
N GLY A 330 -18.94 -13.67 -14.97
CA GLY A 330 -19.56 -15.00 -14.81
C GLY A 330 -19.31 -15.64 -13.43
N ASN A 331 -19.04 -14.86 -12.42
CA ASN A 331 -18.75 -15.38 -11.08
C ASN A 331 -19.93 -15.20 -10.12
N SER A 332 -19.92 -16.00 -9.06
CA SER A 332 -20.69 -15.78 -7.83
C SER A 332 -19.72 -15.45 -6.71
N PHE A 333 -20.08 -14.44 -5.91
CA PHE A 333 -19.30 -14.00 -4.75
C PHE A 333 -20.13 -14.02 -3.48
N ALA A 334 -19.53 -14.38 -2.35
CA ALA A 334 -20.15 -14.26 -1.04
C ALA A 334 -19.12 -13.71 -0.04
N ALA A 335 -19.40 -12.53 0.51
CA ALA A 335 -18.60 -11.97 1.60
C ALA A 335 -19.06 -12.54 2.94
N GLU A 336 -18.10 -12.83 3.84
CA GLU A 336 -18.42 -13.29 5.19
C GLU A 336 -17.58 -12.53 6.22
N LEU A 337 -18.27 -11.78 7.08
CA LEU A 337 -17.68 -11.03 8.18
C LEU A 337 -17.94 -11.68 9.55
N ASP A 338 -18.86 -12.64 9.63
CA ASP A 338 -19.12 -13.44 10.82
C ASP A 338 -18.12 -14.59 10.93
N ASN A 339 -17.31 -14.60 11.98
CA ASN A 339 -16.27 -15.60 12.16
C ASN A 339 -16.81 -17.02 12.31
N GLY A 340 -17.92 -17.22 13.06
CA GLY A 340 -18.52 -18.52 13.25
C GLY A 340 -19.09 -19.10 11.96
N LYS A 341 -19.73 -18.25 11.13
CA LYS A 341 -20.20 -18.65 9.80
C LYS A 341 -19.02 -18.94 8.88
N ALA A 342 -17.98 -18.09 8.90
CA ALA A 342 -16.76 -18.30 8.12
C ALA A 342 -16.14 -19.67 8.41
N ARG A 343 -16.01 -20.02 9.69
CA ARG A 343 -15.52 -21.35 10.12
C ARG A 343 -16.38 -22.48 9.56
N ARG A 344 -17.70 -22.40 9.76
CA ARG A 344 -18.63 -23.44 9.29
C ARG A 344 -18.57 -23.64 7.77
N ARG A 345 -18.52 -22.54 7.00
CA ARG A 345 -18.40 -22.58 5.53
C ARG A 345 -17.08 -23.20 5.08
N LEU A 346 -15.99 -22.84 5.74
CA LEU A 346 -14.66 -23.37 5.43
C LEU A 346 -14.60 -24.87 5.68
N PHE A 347 -15.07 -25.35 6.84
CA PHE A 347 -15.09 -26.77 7.15
C PHE A 347 -16.03 -27.57 6.23
N ALA A 348 -17.18 -27.02 5.87
CA ALA A 348 -18.07 -27.64 4.89
C ALA A 348 -17.38 -27.79 3.52
N ALA A 349 -16.64 -26.75 3.07
CA ALA A 349 -15.90 -26.84 1.82
C ALA A 349 -14.80 -27.93 1.86
N PHE A 350 -14.13 -28.12 3.01
CA PHE A 350 -13.20 -29.23 3.17
C PHE A 350 -13.90 -30.61 3.10
N ASP A 351 -15.09 -30.73 3.68
CA ASP A 351 -15.86 -31.99 3.60
C ASP A 351 -16.31 -32.33 2.17
N GLU A 352 -16.59 -31.32 1.36
CA GLU A 352 -16.98 -31.44 -0.04
C GLU A 352 -15.81 -31.71 -0.99
N ALA A 353 -14.55 -31.48 -0.57
CA ALA A 353 -13.36 -31.64 -1.42
C ALA A 353 -13.25 -33.08 -1.94
N ALA A 354 -13.16 -33.25 -3.26
CA ALA A 354 -13.07 -34.56 -3.90
C ALA A 354 -11.65 -34.93 -4.34
N ALA A 355 -10.84 -33.95 -4.73
CA ALA A 355 -9.51 -34.19 -5.31
C ALA A 355 -8.39 -33.41 -4.61
N THR A 356 -8.57 -32.10 -4.42
CA THR A 356 -7.48 -31.26 -3.93
C THR A 356 -7.95 -30.21 -2.92
N ILE A 357 -7.11 -29.94 -1.93
CA ILE A 357 -7.22 -28.81 -1.03
C ILE A 357 -5.89 -28.05 -1.07
N HIS A 358 -5.90 -26.84 -1.58
CA HIS A 358 -4.75 -25.96 -1.59
C HIS A 358 -4.94 -24.82 -0.59
N ILE A 359 -4.01 -24.67 0.33
CA ILE A 359 -4.09 -23.69 1.43
C ILE A 359 -2.81 -22.86 1.47
N GLN A 360 -2.97 -21.58 1.67
CA GLN A 360 -1.90 -20.65 2.01
C GLN A 360 -2.34 -19.79 3.20
N PHE A 361 -1.56 -19.80 4.28
CA PHE A 361 -1.74 -18.91 5.42
C PHE A 361 -0.44 -18.22 5.80
N TYR A 362 -0.55 -16.97 6.22
CA TYR A 362 0.57 -16.21 6.76
C TYR A 362 0.90 -16.66 8.19
N ILE A 363 -0.09 -16.68 9.07
CA ILE A 363 0.04 -17.11 10.46
C ILE A 363 -0.82 -18.34 10.72
N VAL A 364 -0.21 -19.36 11.31
CA VAL A 364 -0.87 -20.56 11.84
C VAL A 364 -0.48 -20.68 13.32
N ARG A 365 -1.37 -20.26 14.21
CA ARG A 365 -1.13 -20.31 15.66
C ARG A 365 -1.75 -21.57 16.26
N PRO A 366 -1.08 -22.25 17.23
CA PRO A 366 -1.69 -23.29 18.02
C PRO A 366 -2.94 -22.75 18.75
N SER A 367 -4.10 -23.29 18.44
CA SER A 367 -5.41 -22.90 18.99
C SER A 367 -6.44 -24.00 18.73
N ASP A 368 -7.59 -23.92 19.39
CA ASP A 368 -8.65 -24.92 19.21
C ASP A 368 -9.09 -25.01 17.73
N PHE A 369 -9.22 -23.86 17.04
CA PHE A 369 -9.53 -23.83 15.61
C PHE A 369 -8.46 -24.52 14.75
N THR A 370 -7.19 -24.23 14.99
CA THR A 370 -6.11 -24.80 14.18
C THR A 370 -5.89 -26.27 14.43
N GLU A 371 -6.11 -26.77 15.65
CA GLU A 371 -6.11 -28.20 15.94
C GLU A 371 -7.22 -28.91 15.15
N HIS A 372 -8.45 -28.36 15.16
CA HIS A 372 -9.56 -28.91 14.36
C HIS A 372 -9.28 -28.85 12.87
N LEU A 373 -8.68 -27.75 12.38
CA LEU A 373 -8.28 -27.60 10.98
C LEU A 373 -7.31 -28.71 10.58
N ILE A 374 -6.26 -28.93 11.37
CA ILE A 374 -5.25 -29.97 11.10
C ILE A 374 -5.87 -31.37 11.09
N VAL A 375 -6.69 -31.69 12.08
CA VAL A 375 -7.42 -32.97 12.13
C VAL A 375 -8.29 -33.14 10.88
N LYS A 376 -9.02 -32.11 10.46
CA LYS A 376 -9.83 -32.16 9.25
C LYS A 376 -9.00 -32.42 8.00
N LEU A 377 -7.88 -31.73 7.82
CA LEU A 377 -7.01 -31.90 6.66
C LEU A 377 -6.40 -33.31 6.61
N ILE A 378 -5.97 -33.85 7.76
CA ILE A 378 -5.49 -35.23 7.87
C ILE A 378 -6.58 -36.24 7.49
N GLN A 379 -7.82 -36.02 7.98
CA GLN A 379 -8.96 -36.89 7.60
C GLN A 379 -9.19 -36.87 6.09
N ARG A 380 -9.14 -35.69 5.44
CA ARG A 380 -9.33 -35.59 4.00
C ARG A 380 -8.17 -36.22 3.21
N ALA A 381 -6.94 -36.02 3.66
CA ALA A 381 -5.76 -36.64 3.04
C ALA A 381 -5.83 -38.19 3.10
N ARG A 382 -6.23 -38.74 4.25
CA ARG A 382 -6.43 -40.19 4.42
C ARG A 382 -7.62 -40.72 3.60
N ALA A 383 -8.58 -39.86 3.24
CA ALA A 383 -9.66 -40.17 2.32
C ALA A 383 -9.26 -40.04 0.82
N GLY A 384 -7.98 -39.77 0.52
CA GLY A 384 -7.46 -39.67 -0.83
C GLY A 384 -7.39 -38.27 -1.45
N VAL A 385 -7.73 -37.22 -0.69
CA VAL A 385 -7.63 -35.84 -1.16
C VAL A 385 -6.16 -35.37 -1.04
N THR A 386 -5.60 -34.80 -2.08
CA THR A 386 -4.26 -34.22 -2.03
C THR A 386 -4.30 -32.84 -1.36
N VAL A 387 -3.53 -32.66 -0.30
CA VAL A 387 -3.43 -31.37 0.43
C VAL A 387 -2.08 -30.72 0.15
N ARG A 388 -2.09 -29.48 -0.33
CA ARG A 388 -0.90 -28.63 -0.46
C ARG A 388 -1.03 -27.41 0.43
N PHE A 389 -0.12 -27.27 1.37
CA PHE A 389 -0.21 -26.26 2.41
C PHE A 389 1.03 -25.37 2.40
N MET A 390 0.86 -24.10 2.13
CA MET A 390 1.91 -23.06 2.21
C MET A 390 1.76 -22.25 3.50
N VAL A 391 2.87 -22.05 4.21
CA VAL A 391 2.92 -21.19 5.40
C VAL A 391 4.10 -20.24 5.31
N ASP A 392 3.98 -19.04 5.90
CA ASP A 392 5.16 -18.18 6.02
C ASP A 392 6.18 -18.80 6.97
N ALA A 393 7.45 -18.85 6.54
CA ALA A 393 8.50 -19.55 7.27
C ALA A 393 8.78 -18.93 8.65
N LEU A 394 8.70 -17.60 8.76
CA LEU A 394 9.04 -16.87 9.98
C LEU A 394 7.92 -16.89 11.02
N TYR A 395 6.65 -16.88 10.56
CA TYR A 395 5.50 -16.73 11.46
C TYR A 395 4.73 -18.03 11.72
N SER A 396 4.99 -19.08 10.95
CA SER A 396 4.19 -20.31 11.05
C SER A 396 4.97 -21.61 11.07
N ASP A 397 6.10 -21.74 10.35
CA ASP A 397 6.90 -22.97 10.35
C ASP A 397 7.86 -22.97 11.55
N GLN A 398 8.63 -21.92 11.73
CA GLN A 398 9.48 -21.67 12.89
C GLN A 398 9.27 -20.25 13.39
N ASP A 399 9.20 -20.06 14.71
CA ASP A 399 9.21 -18.73 15.26
C ASP A 399 10.64 -18.08 15.19
N VAL A 400 10.72 -16.81 15.54
CA VAL A 400 11.99 -16.05 15.54
C VAL A 400 13.07 -16.64 16.47
N LEU A 401 12.69 -17.55 17.37
CA LEU A 401 13.57 -18.27 18.28
C LEU A 401 13.95 -19.66 17.72
N GLY A 402 13.46 -20.02 16.55
CA GLY A 402 13.72 -21.31 15.91
C GLY A 402 12.87 -22.46 16.47
N ARG A 403 11.80 -22.18 17.22
CA ARG A 403 10.90 -23.22 17.73
C ARG A 403 9.96 -23.64 16.61
N VAL A 404 9.94 -24.93 16.32
CA VAL A 404 9.11 -25.48 15.25
C VAL A 404 7.65 -25.59 15.70
N ASN A 405 6.74 -25.24 14.81
CA ASN A 405 5.30 -25.36 15.09
C ASN A 405 4.86 -26.83 15.08
N PRO A 406 4.37 -27.37 16.19
CA PRO A 406 3.99 -28.79 16.28
C PRO A 406 2.83 -29.16 15.36
N LEU A 407 1.93 -28.23 15.05
CA LEU A 407 0.82 -28.46 14.12
C LEU A 407 1.32 -28.63 12.69
N ILE A 408 2.29 -27.85 12.28
CA ILE A 408 2.93 -27.97 10.96
C ILE A 408 3.72 -29.29 10.85
N LEU A 409 4.39 -29.70 11.93
CA LEU A 409 5.05 -31.02 11.98
C LEU A 409 4.07 -32.17 11.80
N SER A 410 2.88 -32.09 12.42
CA SER A 410 1.83 -33.11 12.27
C SER A 410 1.36 -33.25 10.82
N LEU A 411 1.23 -32.12 10.10
CA LEU A 411 0.88 -32.16 8.67
C LEU A 411 2.01 -32.76 7.83
N LYS A 412 3.25 -32.39 8.09
CA LYS A 412 4.43 -32.93 7.36
C LYS A 412 4.64 -34.44 7.54
N ALA A 413 4.02 -35.02 8.54
CA ALA A 413 4.13 -36.45 8.84
C ALA A 413 3.09 -37.32 8.11
N GLU A 414 2.10 -36.71 7.43
CA GLU A 414 1.00 -37.43 6.79
C GLU A 414 1.23 -37.59 5.28
N ASP A 415 0.93 -38.80 4.78
CA ASP A 415 0.86 -39.04 3.34
C ASP A 415 -0.22 -38.18 2.69
N ASN A 416 -0.05 -37.83 1.42
CA ASN A 416 -0.93 -36.94 0.65
C ASN A 416 -1.04 -35.48 1.18
N ILE A 417 -0.18 -35.09 2.14
CA ILE A 417 -0.04 -33.71 2.59
C ILE A 417 1.40 -33.24 2.30
N GLU A 418 1.52 -32.20 1.49
CA GLU A 418 2.79 -31.53 1.28
C GLU A 418 2.73 -30.10 1.89
N VAL A 419 3.72 -29.78 2.73
CA VAL A 419 3.82 -28.49 3.39
C VAL A 419 5.12 -27.82 3.00
N ILE A 420 5.05 -26.59 2.50
CA ILE A 420 6.22 -25.75 2.22
C ILE A 420 6.20 -24.45 3.03
N ALA A 421 7.39 -24.06 3.47
CA ALA A 421 7.63 -22.79 4.16
C ALA A 421 8.04 -21.73 3.14
N VAL A 422 7.25 -20.65 3.05
CA VAL A 422 7.45 -19.57 2.07
C VAL A 422 8.39 -18.52 2.64
N ASN A 423 9.31 -18.02 1.83
CA ASN A 423 10.30 -16.99 2.18
C ASN A 423 11.13 -17.35 3.43
N PRO A 424 11.82 -18.49 3.47
CA PRO A 424 12.69 -18.86 4.58
C PRO A 424 13.85 -17.86 4.72
N ILE A 425 14.29 -17.63 5.97
CA ILE A 425 15.51 -16.87 6.24
C ILE A 425 16.64 -17.89 6.37
N GLU A 426 17.43 -18.05 5.32
CA GLU A 426 18.43 -19.11 5.20
C GLU A 426 19.63 -18.92 6.12
N SER A 427 19.96 -17.68 6.49
CA SER A 427 21.07 -17.42 7.41
C SER A 427 20.88 -16.18 8.25
N ARG A 428 21.42 -16.19 9.46
CA ARG A 428 21.44 -15.04 10.38
C ARG A 428 22.14 -13.80 9.80
N LYS A 429 23.08 -14.01 8.87
CA LYS A 429 23.79 -12.91 8.19
C LYS A 429 22.91 -12.14 7.19
N GLN A 430 21.81 -12.74 6.75
CA GLN A 430 20.86 -12.15 5.81
C GLN A 430 19.69 -11.44 6.52
N VAL A 431 19.65 -11.45 7.87
CA VAL A 431 18.60 -10.79 8.61
C VAL A 431 18.77 -9.26 8.51
N GLY A 432 17.86 -8.65 7.79
CA GLY A 432 17.75 -7.19 7.64
C GLY A 432 16.31 -6.78 7.55
N VAL A 433 16.04 -5.48 7.49
CA VAL A 433 14.67 -4.96 7.36
C VAL A 433 13.94 -5.61 6.18
N SER A 434 14.60 -5.71 5.02
CA SER A 434 14.02 -6.30 3.82
C SER A 434 13.63 -7.76 4.03
N SER A 435 14.50 -8.60 4.61
CA SER A 435 14.21 -10.03 4.81
C SER A 435 13.11 -10.29 5.85
N LEU A 436 12.97 -9.41 6.85
CA LEU A 436 11.91 -9.49 7.85
C LEU A 436 10.56 -9.01 7.31
N LYS A 437 10.56 -7.97 6.48
CA LYS A 437 9.35 -7.35 5.94
C LYS A 437 8.85 -8.01 4.66
N LYS A 438 9.70 -8.62 3.84
CA LYS A 438 9.33 -9.30 2.60
C LYS A 438 8.68 -10.66 2.91
N ARG A 439 7.43 -10.62 3.34
CA ARG A 439 6.65 -11.81 3.73
C ARG A 439 5.55 -12.10 2.70
N ASP A 440 5.03 -13.31 2.74
CA ASP A 440 3.86 -13.67 1.95
C ASP A 440 2.61 -13.60 2.83
N HIS A 441 1.93 -12.46 2.78
CA HIS A 441 0.78 -12.15 3.63
C HIS A 441 -0.55 -12.63 3.03
N ARG A 442 -0.55 -13.35 1.91
CA ARG A 442 -1.76 -13.90 1.29
C ARG A 442 -2.36 -15.03 2.12
N LYS A 443 -3.68 -15.10 2.13
CA LYS A 443 -4.45 -16.16 2.77
C LYS A 443 -5.46 -16.69 1.77
N LEU A 444 -5.14 -17.85 1.18
CA LEU A 444 -5.90 -18.45 0.10
C LEU A 444 -6.30 -19.88 0.49
N VAL A 445 -7.55 -20.26 0.21
CA VAL A 445 -7.99 -21.65 0.27
C VAL A 445 -8.71 -21.98 -1.02
N ILE A 446 -8.29 -23.04 -1.71
CA ILE A 446 -8.89 -23.45 -2.98
C ILE A 446 -9.27 -24.94 -2.89
N ILE A 447 -10.49 -25.24 -3.26
CA ILE A 447 -11.05 -26.59 -3.24
C ILE A 447 -11.29 -27.05 -4.68
N ASP A 448 -10.62 -28.14 -5.07
CA ASP A 448 -10.74 -28.81 -6.36
C ASP A 448 -10.57 -27.87 -7.58
N GLY A 449 -9.87 -26.73 -7.41
CA GLY A 449 -9.75 -25.70 -8.42
C GLY A 449 -11.09 -25.05 -8.85
N ARG A 450 -12.19 -25.26 -8.10
CA ARG A 450 -13.57 -24.85 -8.44
C ARG A 450 -14.17 -23.82 -7.48
N ARG A 451 -13.69 -23.76 -6.25
CA ARG A 451 -14.15 -22.85 -5.20
C ARG A 451 -12.94 -22.27 -4.50
N ALA A 452 -12.91 -20.97 -4.31
CA ALA A 452 -11.80 -20.30 -3.65
C ALA A 452 -12.30 -19.37 -2.54
N PHE A 453 -11.48 -19.24 -1.48
CA PHE A 453 -11.63 -18.25 -0.42
C PHE A 453 -10.41 -17.36 -0.44
N VAL A 454 -10.62 -16.06 -0.63
CA VAL A 454 -9.57 -15.03 -0.52
C VAL A 454 -9.83 -14.28 0.77
N ASN A 455 -8.88 -14.40 1.70
CA ASN A 455 -9.10 -14.06 3.11
C ASN A 455 -8.25 -12.88 3.58
N GLY A 456 -8.78 -12.13 4.59
CA GLY A 456 -7.99 -11.39 5.56
C GLY A 456 -7.52 -12.30 6.72
N ARG A 457 -8.28 -13.35 7.04
CA ARG A 457 -8.13 -14.23 8.21
C ARG A 457 -6.86 -15.07 8.18
N ASN A 458 -6.11 -15.05 9.27
CA ASN A 458 -5.08 -16.04 9.56
C ASN A 458 -5.72 -17.28 10.25
N ALA A 459 -4.93 -18.32 10.51
CA ALA A 459 -5.40 -19.51 11.21
C ALA A 459 -5.19 -19.37 12.72
N GLY A 460 -6.28 -19.10 13.45
CA GLY A 460 -6.31 -18.93 14.89
C GLY A 460 -7.74 -18.70 15.39
N ASP A 461 -7.95 -18.89 16.69
CA ASP A 461 -9.27 -18.74 17.33
C ASP A 461 -9.83 -17.33 17.16
N GLU A 462 -8.98 -16.30 17.26
CA GLU A 462 -9.36 -14.91 17.14
C GLU A 462 -10.01 -14.55 15.80
N TYR A 463 -9.72 -15.32 14.75
CA TYR A 463 -10.24 -15.11 13.39
C TYR A 463 -11.47 -15.96 13.06
N PHE A 464 -11.72 -17.06 13.82
CA PHE A 464 -12.75 -18.03 13.48
C PHE A 464 -13.73 -18.33 14.62
N SER A 465 -13.57 -17.72 15.79
CA SER A 465 -14.59 -17.74 16.85
C SER A 465 -15.58 -16.59 16.68
N GLY A 466 -16.87 -16.90 16.73
CA GLY A 466 -17.93 -15.89 16.67
C GLY A 466 -17.92 -14.98 17.91
N PHE A 467 -18.34 -13.74 17.76
CA PHE A 467 -18.45 -12.81 18.88
C PHE A 467 -19.48 -13.25 19.93
N ASP A 468 -20.44 -14.07 19.55
CA ASP A 468 -21.47 -14.68 20.42
C ASP A 468 -21.03 -16.00 21.02
N GLU A 469 -19.96 -16.60 20.52
CA GLU A 469 -19.46 -17.92 20.95
C GLU A 469 -18.45 -17.82 22.11
N VAL A 470 -17.75 -16.69 22.24
CA VAL A 470 -16.70 -16.51 23.23
C VAL A 470 -17.12 -15.52 24.29
N PRO A 471 -17.45 -15.98 25.52
CA PRO A 471 -17.63 -15.07 26.64
C PRO A 471 -16.28 -14.46 27.02
N VAL A 472 -16.13 -13.13 26.85
CA VAL A 472 -14.92 -12.41 27.16
C VAL A 472 -14.98 -11.87 28.60
N HIS A 473 -14.02 -12.28 29.41
CA HIS A 473 -13.84 -11.87 30.81
C HIS A 473 -12.46 -11.22 31.00
N ASP A 474 -12.21 -10.61 32.16
CA ASP A 474 -10.94 -9.97 32.51
C ASP A 474 -9.70 -10.86 32.35
N ASN A 475 -9.87 -12.17 32.47
CA ASN A 475 -8.83 -13.18 32.36
C ASN A 475 -8.90 -13.98 31.05
N THR A 476 -9.76 -13.58 30.11
CA THR A 476 -9.79 -14.22 28.80
C THR A 476 -8.45 -13.99 28.11
N ARG A 477 -7.85 -15.08 27.65
CA ARG A 477 -6.60 -15.00 26.88
C ARG A 477 -6.84 -14.20 25.62
N HIS A 478 -5.89 -13.33 25.30
CA HIS A 478 -5.99 -12.38 24.20
C HIS A 478 -6.24 -13.08 22.85
N GLU A 479 -5.59 -14.20 22.62
CA GLU A 479 -5.72 -15.01 21.41
C GLU A 479 -7.11 -15.63 21.22
N ARG A 480 -7.96 -15.58 22.27
CA ARG A 480 -9.34 -16.04 22.22
C ARG A 480 -10.35 -14.92 22.03
N ILE A 481 -9.94 -13.66 22.08
CA ILE A 481 -10.83 -12.52 21.85
C ILE A 481 -11.11 -12.46 20.34
N PRO A 482 -12.37 -12.60 19.89
CA PRO A 482 -12.69 -12.57 18.47
C PRO A 482 -12.33 -11.23 17.83
N TRP A 483 -11.76 -11.27 16.64
CA TRP A 483 -11.43 -10.11 15.82
C TRP A 483 -12.41 -10.00 14.67
N LEU A 484 -12.74 -8.78 14.25
CA LEU A 484 -13.49 -8.59 13.01
C LEU A 484 -12.55 -8.82 11.82
N ASP A 485 -12.90 -9.80 11.01
CA ASP A 485 -12.19 -10.04 9.75
C ASP A 485 -13.18 -10.40 8.63
N ALA A 486 -12.70 -10.41 7.40
CA ALA A 486 -13.51 -10.69 6.22
C ALA A 486 -12.82 -11.68 5.28
N HIS A 487 -13.63 -12.42 4.54
CA HIS A 487 -13.21 -13.09 3.32
C HIS A 487 -14.26 -12.96 2.22
N VAL A 488 -13.84 -13.21 1.02
CA VAL A 488 -14.74 -13.44 -0.09
C VAL A 488 -14.57 -14.87 -0.60
N GLU A 489 -15.69 -15.58 -0.66
CA GLU A 489 -15.80 -16.86 -1.36
C GLU A 489 -16.13 -16.60 -2.81
N VAL A 490 -15.43 -17.30 -3.71
CA VAL A 490 -15.52 -17.16 -5.15
C VAL A 490 -15.83 -18.51 -5.78
N SER A 491 -16.80 -18.52 -6.68
CA SER A 491 -17.08 -19.61 -7.59
C SER A 491 -17.22 -19.07 -9.02
N GLY A 492 -16.82 -19.86 -10.02
CA GLY A 492 -16.82 -19.44 -11.41
C GLY A 492 -15.42 -19.19 -11.98
N PRO A 493 -15.31 -18.56 -13.15
CA PRO A 493 -14.08 -18.46 -13.92
C PRO A 493 -12.89 -17.79 -13.19
N LEU A 494 -13.14 -16.86 -12.25
CA LEU A 494 -12.10 -16.17 -11.50
C LEU A 494 -11.31 -17.10 -10.57
N VAL A 495 -11.88 -18.23 -10.14
CA VAL A 495 -11.17 -19.23 -9.32
C VAL A 495 -9.88 -19.69 -9.98
N ARG A 496 -9.84 -19.74 -11.33
CA ARG A 496 -8.64 -20.08 -12.08
C ARG A 496 -7.46 -19.15 -11.77
N GLU A 497 -7.69 -17.84 -11.68
CA GLU A 497 -6.62 -16.88 -11.38
C GLU A 497 -6.10 -17.03 -9.95
N VAL A 498 -6.99 -17.35 -8.99
CA VAL A 498 -6.62 -17.65 -7.60
C VAL A 498 -5.74 -18.90 -7.55
N GLN A 499 -6.17 -19.97 -8.23
CA GLN A 499 -5.45 -21.24 -8.33
C GLN A 499 -4.08 -21.06 -9.00
N GLU A 500 -4.02 -20.34 -10.13
CA GLU A 500 -2.74 -20.06 -10.81
C GLU A 500 -1.79 -19.23 -9.94
N THR A 501 -2.31 -18.32 -9.12
CA THR A 501 -1.52 -17.54 -8.16
C THR A 501 -0.92 -18.41 -7.08
N PHE A 502 -1.69 -19.34 -6.53
CA PHE A 502 -1.20 -20.36 -5.61
C PHE A 502 -0.11 -21.20 -6.26
N MET A 503 -0.37 -21.74 -7.44
CA MET A 503 0.52 -22.63 -8.18
C MET A 503 1.87 -21.97 -8.52
N ARG A 504 1.84 -20.73 -9.02
CA ARG A 504 3.06 -19.96 -9.28
C ARG A 504 3.92 -19.76 -8.03
N THR A 505 3.29 -19.58 -6.87
CA THR A 505 4.01 -19.45 -5.60
C THR A 505 4.57 -20.80 -5.17
N TRP A 506 3.77 -21.85 -5.25
CA TRP A 506 4.14 -23.22 -4.96
C TRP A 506 5.42 -23.64 -5.69
N HIS A 507 5.43 -23.53 -7.01
CA HIS A 507 6.60 -23.86 -7.82
C HIS A 507 7.81 -22.97 -7.51
N ARG A 508 7.61 -21.67 -7.38
CA ARG A 508 8.70 -20.74 -7.09
C ARG A 508 9.36 -20.98 -5.72
N GLN A 509 8.62 -21.53 -4.77
CA GLN A 509 9.11 -21.88 -3.43
C GLN A 509 9.58 -23.35 -3.32
N GLY A 510 9.72 -24.04 -4.44
CA GLY A 510 10.30 -25.40 -4.49
C GLY A 510 9.33 -26.51 -4.12
N GLY A 511 8.02 -26.29 -4.18
CA GLY A 511 7.02 -27.34 -4.03
C GLY A 511 7.10 -28.37 -5.16
N ALA A 512 6.71 -29.61 -4.88
CA ALA A 512 6.77 -30.69 -5.84
C ALA A 512 5.98 -30.41 -7.13
N GLU A 513 6.43 -30.98 -8.22
CA GLU A 513 5.69 -30.93 -9.48
C GLU A 513 4.32 -31.58 -9.32
N ILE A 514 3.32 -30.96 -9.90
CA ILE A 514 1.95 -31.47 -9.85
C ILE A 514 1.82 -32.56 -10.91
N PRO A 515 1.35 -33.75 -10.53
CA PRO A 515 1.15 -34.83 -11.47
C PRO A 515 0.24 -34.42 -12.64
N ALA A 516 0.59 -34.80 -13.86
CA ALA A 516 -0.11 -34.40 -15.07
C ALA A 516 -1.57 -34.94 -15.14
N ASP A 517 -1.87 -36.00 -14.41
CA ASP A 517 -3.20 -36.58 -14.27
C ASP A 517 -4.06 -35.89 -13.20
N GLN A 518 -3.49 -34.97 -12.41
CA GLN A 518 -4.21 -34.18 -11.42
C GLN A 518 -4.70 -32.87 -12.05
N ASP A 519 -5.99 -32.83 -12.39
CA ASP A 519 -6.62 -31.62 -12.95
C ASP A 519 -6.83 -30.53 -11.87
N VAL A 520 -5.80 -29.76 -11.62
CA VAL A 520 -5.85 -28.62 -10.67
C VAL A 520 -6.36 -27.31 -11.29
N LEU A 521 -6.53 -27.27 -12.62
CA LEU A 521 -7.06 -26.14 -13.40
C LEU A 521 -8.23 -26.57 -14.27
N PRO A 522 -9.32 -27.09 -13.67
CA PRO A 522 -10.44 -27.59 -14.42
C PRO A 522 -11.09 -26.48 -15.28
N LYS A 523 -11.80 -26.88 -16.31
CA LYS A 523 -12.67 -25.95 -17.05
C LYS A 523 -13.77 -25.46 -16.10
N LEU A 524 -13.90 -24.15 -15.99
CA LEU A 524 -14.89 -23.49 -15.14
C LEU A 524 -15.96 -22.86 -15.99
N GLU A 525 -17.22 -23.20 -15.67
CA GLU A 525 -18.39 -22.57 -16.28
C GLU A 525 -18.84 -21.39 -15.40
N PRO A 526 -19.52 -20.40 -15.97
CA PRO A 526 -20.14 -19.32 -15.19
C PRO A 526 -21.07 -19.85 -14.11
N THR A 527 -20.96 -19.30 -12.90
CA THR A 527 -21.80 -19.64 -11.75
C THR A 527 -22.75 -18.52 -11.35
N GLY A 528 -22.57 -17.35 -11.93
CA GLY A 528 -23.37 -16.15 -11.69
C GLY A 528 -23.16 -15.11 -12.79
N SER A 529 -23.62 -13.90 -12.53
CA SER A 529 -23.50 -12.76 -13.46
C SER A 529 -22.44 -11.74 -13.05
N ALA A 530 -21.91 -11.84 -11.83
CA ALA A 530 -21.01 -10.84 -11.29
C ALA A 530 -19.63 -10.86 -11.99
N ALA A 531 -19.05 -9.68 -12.15
CA ALA A 531 -17.70 -9.51 -12.63
C ALA A 531 -16.76 -9.22 -11.46
N GLY A 532 -15.53 -9.67 -11.58
CA GLY A 532 -14.51 -9.40 -10.58
C GLY A 532 -13.12 -9.57 -11.16
N ARG A 533 -12.12 -9.19 -10.38
CA ARG A 533 -10.71 -9.37 -10.71
C ARG A 533 -9.89 -9.73 -9.46
N LEU A 534 -8.87 -10.52 -9.65
CA LEU A 534 -7.88 -10.79 -8.61
C LEU A 534 -6.72 -9.79 -8.75
N ILE A 535 -6.50 -8.99 -7.73
CA ILE A 535 -5.33 -8.12 -7.64
C ILE A 535 -4.27 -8.85 -6.83
N VAL A 536 -3.14 -9.13 -7.45
CA VAL A 536 -1.99 -9.74 -6.80
C VAL A 536 -0.88 -8.71 -6.67
N HIS A 537 -0.49 -8.43 -5.44
CA HIS A 537 0.68 -7.64 -5.11
C HIS A 537 1.84 -8.56 -4.75
N ARG A 538 3.06 -8.25 -5.19
CA ARG A 538 4.24 -9.11 -5.04
C ARG A 538 5.36 -8.44 -4.24
N GLY A 539 4.99 -7.69 -3.23
CA GLY A 539 5.93 -6.96 -2.41
C GLY A 539 6.71 -5.91 -3.23
N LEU A 540 8.03 -5.87 -3.04
CA LEU A 540 8.89 -4.90 -3.73
C LEU A 540 8.93 -5.02 -5.27
N ALA A 541 8.30 -6.04 -5.84
CA ALA A 541 8.26 -6.25 -7.29
C ALA A 541 7.19 -5.42 -8.01
N ASP A 542 6.20 -4.92 -7.29
CA ASP A 542 5.17 -4.03 -7.85
C ASP A 542 4.47 -3.23 -6.73
N THR A 543 3.56 -2.34 -7.10
CA THR A 543 2.72 -1.55 -6.18
C THR A 543 1.24 -1.79 -6.43
N ASN A 544 0.87 -2.98 -6.86
CA ASN A 544 -0.49 -3.29 -7.31
C ASN A 544 -1.55 -3.08 -6.22
N GLY A 545 -1.25 -3.43 -4.96
CA GLY A 545 -2.18 -3.22 -3.84
C GLY A 545 -2.46 -1.73 -3.61
N LEU A 546 -1.40 -0.91 -3.58
CA LEU A 546 -1.51 0.54 -3.46
C LEU A 546 -2.32 1.14 -4.63
N ALA A 547 -1.95 0.76 -5.86
CA ALA A 547 -2.59 1.24 -7.07
C ALA A 547 -4.07 0.83 -7.19
N MET A 548 -4.43 -0.33 -6.64
CA MET A 548 -5.82 -0.77 -6.52
C MET A 548 -6.63 0.21 -5.68
N TYR A 549 -6.16 0.53 -4.47
CA TYR A 549 -6.87 1.45 -3.59
C TYR A 549 -6.93 2.87 -4.16
N GLU A 550 -5.83 3.38 -4.73
CA GLU A 550 -5.85 4.68 -5.43
C GLU A 550 -6.90 4.70 -6.56
N SER A 551 -6.97 3.63 -7.36
CA SER A 551 -7.94 3.54 -8.47
C SER A 551 -9.38 3.53 -7.98
N LEU A 552 -9.67 2.81 -6.89
CA LEU A 552 -11.00 2.77 -6.26
C LEU A 552 -11.39 4.15 -5.72
N PHE A 553 -10.47 4.84 -5.04
CA PHE A 553 -10.73 6.17 -4.48
C PHE A 553 -10.87 7.24 -5.59
N ASP A 554 -10.09 7.15 -6.66
CA ASP A 554 -10.15 8.12 -7.75
C ASP A 554 -11.51 8.10 -8.50
N VAL A 555 -12.18 6.93 -8.59
CA VAL A 555 -13.47 6.81 -9.28
C VAL A 555 -14.69 7.01 -8.39
N ALA A 556 -14.53 7.09 -7.07
CA ALA A 556 -15.63 7.28 -6.15
C ALA A 556 -16.30 8.64 -6.34
N GLU A 557 -17.65 8.67 -6.34
CA GLU A 557 -18.46 9.88 -6.60
C GLU A 557 -19.39 10.25 -5.44
N ASP A 558 -19.80 9.30 -4.60
CA ASP A 558 -20.78 9.50 -3.52
C ASP A 558 -20.20 9.14 -2.15
N HIS A 559 -19.77 7.88 -1.96
CA HIS A 559 -19.26 7.46 -0.66
C HIS A 559 -18.24 6.32 -0.74
N VAL A 560 -17.40 6.24 0.31
CA VAL A 560 -16.42 5.15 0.49
C VAL A 560 -16.51 4.62 1.92
N TYR A 561 -16.68 3.31 2.06
CA TYR A 561 -16.48 2.58 3.30
C TYR A 561 -15.08 1.96 3.33
N ILE A 562 -14.35 2.19 4.40
CA ILE A 562 -13.02 1.62 4.64
C ILE A 562 -13.05 0.83 5.95
N VAL A 563 -12.57 -0.42 5.92
CA VAL A 563 -12.30 -1.19 7.13
C VAL A 563 -10.80 -1.44 7.17
N ASN A 564 -10.13 -0.86 8.14
CA ASN A 564 -8.68 -0.95 8.30
C ASN A 564 -8.27 -0.55 9.71
N ASP A 565 -7.27 -1.23 10.27
CA ASP A 565 -6.80 -0.96 11.65
C ASP A 565 -5.29 -0.63 11.70
N PHE A 566 -4.70 -0.30 10.58
CA PHE A 566 -3.31 0.09 10.48
C PHE A 566 -3.18 1.54 10.01
N PRO A 567 -2.04 2.20 10.30
CA PRO A 567 -1.78 3.53 9.77
C PRO A 567 -1.87 3.54 8.25
N ILE A 568 -2.65 4.44 7.69
CA ILE A 568 -2.78 4.57 6.25
C ILE A 568 -1.50 5.16 5.68
N VAL A 569 -0.98 4.59 4.61
CA VAL A 569 0.21 5.10 3.92
C VAL A 569 -0.06 6.50 3.34
N PRO A 570 0.90 7.44 3.39
CA PRO A 570 0.67 8.83 2.99
C PRO A 570 0.10 9.01 1.57
N THR A 571 0.43 8.12 0.65
CA THR A 571 -0.17 8.15 -0.71
C THR A 571 -1.68 7.91 -0.67
N LEU A 572 -2.16 6.96 0.14
CA LEU A 572 -3.60 6.72 0.31
C LEU A 572 -4.26 7.78 1.20
N GLU A 573 -3.56 8.33 2.21
CA GLU A 573 -4.05 9.50 2.95
C GLU A 573 -4.36 10.65 1.99
N ARG A 574 -3.46 10.96 1.06
CA ARG A 574 -3.70 11.97 0.01
C ARG A 574 -4.88 11.62 -0.89
N ALA A 575 -5.06 10.35 -1.24
CA ALA A 575 -6.22 9.93 -2.01
C ALA A 575 -7.53 10.15 -1.24
N ILE A 576 -7.55 9.89 0.07
CA ILE A 576 -8.71 10.18 0.93
C ILE A 576 -8.98 11.69 0.99
N TYR A 577 -7.97 12.55 1.11
CA TYR A 577 -8.17 14.00 1.04
C TYR A 577 -8.78 14.44 -0.29
N ARG A 578 -8.42 13.79 -1.41
CA ARG A 578 -9.05 14.04 -2.72
C ARG A 578 -10.53 13.63 -2.75
N LEU A 579 -10.92 12.57 -2.01
CA LEU A 579 -12.33 12.19 -1.84
C LEU A 579 -13.10 13.31 -1.13
N LEU A 580 -12.61 13.74 0.03
CA LEU A 580 -13.25 14.80 0.83
C LEU A 580 -13.34 16.12 0.06
N ALA A 581 -12.31 16.47 -0.73
CA ALA A 581 -12.33 17.67 -1.58
C ALA A 581 -13.33 17.59 -2.76
N ARG A 582 -13.94 16.43 -2.98
CA ARG A 582 -15.02 16.19 -3.95
C ARG A 582 -16.38 15.99 -3.29
N ASP A 583 -16.49 16.29 -2.00
CA ASP A 583 -17.68 16.04 -1.17
C ASP A 583 -18.09 14.55 -1.11
N VAL A 584 -17.14 13.62 -1.35
CA VAL A 584 -17.37 12.18 -1.20
C VAL A 584 -17.30 11.84 0.29
N SER A 585 -18.36 11.21 0.81
CA SER A 585 -18.39 10.75 2.21
C SER A 585 -17.41 9.59 2.44
N VAL A 586 -16.61 9.67 3.50
CA VAL A 586 -15.65 8.61 3.85
C VAL A 586 -15.92 8.13 5.28
N LYS A 587 -16.32 6.86 5.41
CA LYS A 587 -16.49 6.17 6.69
C LYS A 587 -15.39 5.16 6.90
N LEU A 588 -14.64 5.28 8.00
CA LEU A 588 -13.58 4.37 8.36
C LEU A 588 -13.91 3.66 9.67
N LEU A 589 -14.03 2.33 9.59
CA LEU A 589 -14.22 1.46 10.74
C LEU A 589 -12.86 0.85 11.13
N THR A 590 -12.44 1.10 12.37
CA THR A 590 -11.18 0.61 12.92
C THR A 590 -11.38 -0.09 14.26
N GLY A 591 -10.38 -0.80 14.74
CA GLY A 591 -10.35 -1.39 16.07
C GLY A 591 -9.78 -0.44 17.12
N SER A 592 -9.70 -0.93 18.34
CA SER A 592 -8.98 -0.25 19.42
C SER A 592 -7.65 -0.94 19.68
N ALA A 593 -6.58 -0.17 19.76
CA ALA A 593 -5.26 -0.70 20.12
C ALA A 593 -5.24 -1.32 21.54
N THR A 594 -6.20 -0.97 22.40
CA THR A 594 -6.34 -1.61 23.71
C THR A 594 -6.76 -3.09 23.61
N ALA A 595 -7.27 -3.54 22.47
CA ALA A 595 -7.54 -4.95 22.21
C ALA A 595 -6.25 -5.78 22.03
N ARG A 596 -5.15 -5.17 21.62
CA ARG A 596 -3.85 -5.85 21.43
C ARG A 596 -3.08 -6.07 22.72
N ARG A 597 -3.69 -6.69 23.72
CA ARG A 597 -3.02 -6.79 25.02
C ARG A 597 -1.70 -7.57 25.04
N ASP A 598 -1.48 -8.56 24.20
CA ASP A 598 -0.37 -9.51 24.34
C ASP A 598 0.13 -10.07 22.99
N ASP A 599 -0.08 -9.40 21.87
CA ASP A 599 0.39 -9.90 20.59
C ASP A 599 1.91 -9.75 20.39
N GLY A 600 2.64 -9.80 21.49
CA GLY A 600 4.07 -9.71 21.67
C GLY A 600 4.96 -10.33 20.62
N THR A 601 4.74 -9.96 19.36
CA THR A 601 5.57 -10.45 18.26
C THR A 601 6.99 -9.94 18.36
N PHE A 602 7.22 -8.72 18.88
CA PHE A 602 8.57 -8.17 19.02
C PHE A 602 8.82 -7.35 20.28
N PHE A 603 7.79 -6.95 21.04
CA PHE A 603 7.94 -6.03 22.18
C PHE A 603 7.11 -6.42 23.39
N PRO A 604 7.58 -6.10 24.63
CA PRO A 604 6.79 -6.33 25.84
C PRO A 604 5.48 -5.55 25.82
N ALA A 605 4.42 -6.25 26.10
CA ALA A 605 3.05 -5.87 25.88
C ALA A 605 2.59 -4.45 26.28
N PRO A 606 2.89 -3.85 27.46
CA PRO A 606 2.29 -2.56 27.80
C PRO A 606 2.82 -1.37 27.01
N LEU A 607 4.13 -1.35 26.72
CA LEU A 607 4.77 -0.23 26.01
C LEU A 607 4.42 -0.26 24.51
N HIS A 608 4.46 -1.45 23.92
CA HIS A 608 4.12 -1.65 22.51
C HIS A 608 2.70 -1.18 22.20
N ARG A 609 1.73 -1.51 23.06
CA ARG A 609 0.33 -1.08 22.90
C ARG A 609 0.15 0.42 22.87
N THR A 610 0.72 1.07 23.87
CA THR A 610 0.59 2.53 24.00
C THR A 610 1.24 3.24 22.81
N LEU A 611 2.42 2.81 22.40
CA LEU A 611 3.11 3.38 21.24
C LEU A 611 2.32 3.11 19.95
N PHE A 612 1.82 1.90 19.76
CA PHE A 612 1.01 1.56 18.60
C PHE A 612 -0.28 2.38 18.55
N GLU A 613 -0.99 2.49 19.66
CA GLU A 613 -2.23 3.27 19.73
C GLU A 613 -1.98 4.74 19.40
N TYR A 614 -0.95 5.35 19.98
CA TYR A 614 -0.61 6.75 19.68
C TYR A 614 -0.22 6.93 18.23
N MET A 615 0.48 5.97 17.64
CA MET A 615 0.88 6.05 16.24
C MET A 615 -0.33 5.94 15.31
N VAL A 616 -1.17 4.92 15.46
CA VAL A 616 -2.37 4.71 14.61
C VAL A 616 -3.31 5.91 14.74
N LYS A 617 -3.65 6.30 15.98
CA LYS A 617 -4.52 7.45 16.23
C LYS A 617 -3.89 8.76 15.79
N GLY A 618 -2.57 8.90 15.90
CA GLY A 618 -1.86 10.08 15.40
C GLY A 618 -1.88 10.18 13.87
N LYS A 619 -1.90 9.05 13.17
CA LYS A 619 -2.05 8.99 11.70
C LYS A 619 -3.51 9.23 11.26
N PHE A 620 -4.48 8.85 12.08
CA PHE A 620 -5.89 9.09 11.79
C PHE A 620 -6.35 10.50 12.15
N GLU A 621 -5.68 11.19 13.08
CA GLU A 621 -6.11 12.53 13.51
C GLU A 621 -6.22 13.55 12.36
N PRO A 622 -5.28 13.64 11.41
CA PRO A 622 -5.44 14.55 10.26
C PRO A 622 -6.64 14.20 9.38
N LEU A 623 -6.95 12.92 9.18
CA LEU A 623 -8.10 12.47 8.40
C LEU A 623 -9.42 12.81 9.12
N LEU A 624 -9.46 12.59 10.43
CA LEU A 624 -10.60 12.91 11.28
C LEU A 624 -10.88 14.44 11.28
N LEU A 625 -9.82 15.25 11.38
CA LEU A 625 -9.93 16.72 11.32
C LEU A 625 -10.35 17.23 9.93
N ALA A 626 -10.05 16.46 8.89
CA ALA A 626 -10.44 16.79 7.52
C ALA A 626 -11.88 16.37 7.17
N GLY A 627 -12.56 15.61 8.05
CA GLY A 627 -13.96 15.24 7.86
C GLY A 627 -14.22 13.76 7.59
N VAL A 628 -13.22 12.89 7.73
CA VAL A 628 -13.46 11.43 7.70
C VAL A 628 -14.28 11.06 8.93
N GLU A 629 -15.37 10.33 8.72
CA GLU A 629 -16.16 9.75 9.79
C GLU A 629 -15.43 8.48 10.30
N LEU A 630 -14.81 8.58 11.46
CA LEU A 630 -14.00 7.51 12.05
C LEU A 630 -14.74 6.84 13.19
N TYR A 631 -14.83 5.51 13.13
CA TYR A 631 -15.54 4.69 14.11
C TYR A 631 -14.64 3.62 14.69
N GLU A 632 -14.66 3.48 16.03
CA GLU A 632 -14.05 2.31 16.71
C GLU A 632 -15.11 1.23 16.94
N LEU A 633 -14.82 0.02 16.44
CA LEU A 633 -15.71 -1.12 16.57
C LEU A 633 -16.00 -1.44 18.05
N VAL A 634 -17.27 -1.53 18.37
CA VAL A 634 -17.76 -2.12 19.61
C VAL A 634 -18.68 -3.27 19.23
N THR A 635 -18.44 -4.46 19.76
CA THR A 635 -19.30 -5.62 19.47
C THR A 635 -20.74 -5.35 19.93
N PRO A 636 -21.72 -5.44 19.04
CA PRO A 636 -23.11 -5.48 19.44
C PRO A 636 -23.47 -6.89 19.94
N PRO A 637 -24.34 -7.04 20.80
CA PRO A 637 -24.61 -6.48 22.11
C PRO A 637 -23.96 -7.28 23.21
N SER A 638 -22.68 -7.61 23.12
CA SER A 638 -22.03 -8.31 24.21
C SER A 638 -21.75 -7.29 25.31
N PRO A 639 -22.55 -7.28 26.40
CA PRO A 639 -22.25 -6.44 27.57
C PRO A 639 -20.97 -6.90 28.26
N MET A 640 -20.21 -7.82 27.69
CA MET A 640 -19.25 -8.67 28.38
C MET A 640 -17.80 -8.43 28.07
N ILE A 641 -17.46 -7.45 27.23
CA ILE A 641 -16.07 -7.08 27.11
C ILE A 641 -15.76 -6.01 28.17
N VAL A 642 -15.71 -6.44 29.43
CA VAL A 642 -15.32 -5.57 30.55
C VAL A 642 -13.97 -6.02 31.08
N ALA A 643 -12.91 -5.29 30.69
CA ALA A 643 -11.63 -5.41 31.34
C ALA A 643 -11.55 -4.49 32.58
N ARG A 644 -10.65 -4.77 33.52
CA ARG A 644 -10.25 -3.80 34.54
C ARG A 644 -9.80 -2.50 33.87
N GLY A 645 -10.61 -1.47 33.97
CA GLY A 645 -10.32 -0.16 33.39
C GLY A 645 -11.09 0.23 32.12
N GLY A 646 -12.12 -0.54 31.72
CA GLY A 646 -13.02 -0.18 30.65
C GLY A 646 -13.43 -1.33 29.72
N ARG A 647 -14.23 -1.02 28.72
CA ARG A 647 -14.65 -1.99 27.69
C ARG A 647 -13.47 -2.34 26.81
N ILE A 648 -13.11 -3.63 26.70
CA ILE A 648 -12.21 -4.10 25.66
C ILE A 648 -13.00 -4.04 24.35
N ARG A 649 -12.44 -3.34 23.37
CA ARG A 649 -13.01 -3.30 22.03
C ARG A 649 -12.33 -4.36 21.17
N PRO A 650 -13.07 -5.06 20.29
CA PRO A 650 -12.48 -6.04 19.41
C PRO A 650 -11.47 -5.39 18.47
N TYR A 651 -10.47 -6.17 18.12
CA TYR A 651 -9.56 -5.80 17.08
C TYR A 651 -10.23 -5.90 15.71
N VAL A 652 -9.90 -5.00 14.79
CA VAL A 652 -10.35 -5.07 13.41
C VAL A 652 -9.16 -5.50 12.55
N HIS A 653 -9.29 -6.64 11.88
CA HIS A 653 -8.25 -7.16 11.01
C HIS A 653 -8.70 -7.26 9.55
N ALA A 654 -9.96 -6.99 9.25
CA ALA A 654 -10.49 -6.97 7.89
C ALA A 654 -9.83 -5.86 7.05
N LYS A 655 -9.57 -6.15 5.78
CA LYS A 655 -9.08 -5.25 4.76
C LYS A 655 -10.13 -5.17 3.67
N LEU A 656 -10.98 -4.17 3.79
CA LEU A 656 -12.16 -4.03 2.95
C LEU A 656 -12.35 -2.56 2.58
N VAL A 657 -12.62 -2.33 1.30
CA VAL A 657 -13.04 -1.03 0.77
C VAL A 657 -14.25 -1.25 -0.12
N SER A 658 -15.33 -0.51 0.13
CA SER A 658 -16.52 -0.48 -0.74
C SER A 658 -16.80 0.95 -1.21
N VAL A 659 -17.17 1.10 -2.45
CA VAL A 659 -17.31 2.38 -3.16
C VAL A 659 -18.68 2.45 -3.82
N ASP A 660 -19.45 3.48 -3.49
CA ASP A 660 -20.71 3.91 -4.12
C ASP A 660 -21.78 2.80 -4.23
N GLY A 661 -21.70 1.74 -3.42
CA GLY A 661 -22.57 0.57 -3.56
C GLY A 661 -22.41 -0.17 -4.89
N LEU A 662 -21.28 -0.01 -5.57
CA LEU A 662 -21.02 -0.55 -6.91
C LEU A 662 -19.85 -1.53 -6.96
N VAL A 663 -18.81 -1.27 -6.20
CA VAL A 663 -17.58 -2.07 -6.22
C VAL A 663 -17.03 -2.27 -4.81
N THR A 664 -16.54 -3.48 -4.53
CA THR A 664 -15.96 -3.83 -3.23
C THR A 664 -14.65 -4.59 -3.41
N SER A 665 -13.61 -4.20 -2.66
CA SER A 665 -12.36 -4.93 -2.52
C SER A 665 -12.29 -5.64 -1.17
N ILE A 666 -12.02 -6.95 -1.17
CA ILE A 666 -11.80 -7.75 0.03
C ILE A 666 -10.57 -8.61 -0.18
N GLY A 667 -9.69 -8.70 0.83
CA GLY A 667 -8.52 -9.57 0.76
C GLY A 667 -7.55 -9.39 1.91
N SER A 668 -6.27 -9.51 1.62
CA SER A 668 -5.21 -9.51 2.62
C SER A 668 -4.45 -8.19 2.75
N ALA A 669 -4.53 -7.29 1.75
CA ALA A 669 -3.76 -6.05 1.74
C ALA A 669 -4.32 -4.98 2.69
N ASN A 670 -3.56 -4.62 3.71
CA ASN A 670 -3.81 -3.43 4.52
C ASN A 670 -3.56 -2.15 3.71
N LEU A 671 -4.05 -1.01 4.22
CA LEU A 671 -3.78 0.30 3.65
C LEU A 671 -2.45 0.90 4.18
N ASP A 672 -1.61 0.10 4.80
CA ASP A 672 -0.33 0.52 5.39
C ASP A 672 0.86 0.38 4.43
N ALA A 673 2.01 0.84 4.88
CA ALA A 673 3.24 0.81 4.09
C ALA A 673 3.79 -0.61 3.90
N THR A 674 3.61 -1.52 4.84
CA THR A 674 4.12 -2.89 4.74
C THR A 674 3.37 -3.67 3.66
N ALA A 675 2.04 -3.61 3.67
CA ALA A 675 1.21 -4.22 2.64
C ALA A 675 1.38 -3.54 1.27
N SER A 676 1.65 -2.22 1.26
CA SER A 676 1.81 -1.46 0.01
C SER A 676 3.13 -1.70 -0.71
N PHE A 677 4.21 -2.05 0.02
CA PHE A 677 5.56 -2.07 -0.56
C PHE A 677 6.36 -3.35 -0.27
N TRP A 678 6.06 -4.08 0.81
CA TRP A 678 6.94 -5.15 1.27
C TRP A 678 6.36 -6.55 1.13
N GLU A 679 5.10 -6.73 1.44
CA GLU A 679 4.45 -8.02 1.51
C GLU A 679 3.82 -8.44 0.19
N SER A 680 3.69 -9.74 -0.02
CA SER A 680 2.86 -10.26 -1.10
C SER A 680 1.42 -10.38 -0.62
N GLU A 681 0.49 -9.81 -1.40
CA GLU A 681 -0.92 -9.67 -1.04
C GLU A 681 -1.84 -10.17 -2.15
N ALA A 682 -3.08 -10.44 -1.81
CA ALA A 682 -4.13 -10.77 -2.78
C ALA A 682 -5.48 -10.20 -2.33
N ASN A 683 -6.12 -9.44 -3.22
CA ASN A 683 -7.47 -8.93 -3.02
C ASN A 683 -8.35 -9.30 -4.21
N VAL A 684 -9.62 -9.59 -3.95
CA VAL A 684 -10.65 -9.66 -4.98
C VAL A 684 -11.40 -8.33 -5.03
N VAL A 685 -11.45 -7.73 -6.21
CA VAL A 685 -12.30 -6.57 -6.48
C VAL A 685 -13.55 -7.10 -7.19
N VAL A 686 -14.70 -7.00 -6.53
CA VAL A 686 -16.01 -7.42 -7.04
C VAL A 686 -16.73 -6.21 -7.60
N GLN A 687 -17.09 -6.27 -8.87
CA GLN A 687 -17.85 -5.24 -9.60
C GLN A 687 -19.30 -5.73 -9.76
N ASP A 688 -20.05 -5.63 -8.68
CA ASP A 688 -21.45 -6.04 -8.62
C ASP A 688 -22.18 -5.21 -7.57
N ALA A 689 -23.21 -4.49 -7.99
CA ALA A 689 -23.92 -3.55 -7.13
C ALA A 689 -24.78 -4.23 -6.04
N GLU A 690 -25.27 -5.42 -6.28
CA GLU A 690 -26.03 -6.17 -5.26
C GLU A 690 -25.08 -6.64 -4.15
N PHE A 691 -23.96 -7.20 -4.55
CA PHE A 691 -22.88 -7.60 -3.63
C PHE A 691 -22.37 -6.42 -2.80
N ALA A 692 -22.02 -5.30 -3.46
CA ALA A 692 -21.47 -4.12 -2.80
C ALA A 692 -22.45 -3.53 -1.78
N ARG A 693 -23.71 -3.30 -2.16
CA ARG A 693 -24.77 -2.84 -1.23
C ARG A 693 -25.02 -3.81 -0.10
N GLY A 694 -24.95 -5.12 -0.34
CA GLY A 694 -25.06 -6.15 0.69
C GLY A 694 -23.94 -6.04 1.72
N VAL A 695 -22.71 -5.85 1.30
CA VAL A 695 -21.55 -5.61 2.17
C VAL A 695 -21.71 -4.31 2.95
N GLU A 696 -22.06 -3.21 2.27
CA GLU A 696 -22.25 -1.90 2.92
C GLU A 696 -23.36 -1.91 3.96
N ALA A 697 -24.44 -2.66 3.74
CA ALA A 697 -25.50 -2.85 4.73
C ALA A 697 -25.00 -3.55 6.00
N ILE A 698 -24.05 -4.49 5.88
CA ILE A 698 -23.40 -5.13 7.03
C ILE A 698 -22.48 -4.13 7.72
N LEU A 699 -21.68 -3.39 6.97
CA LEU A 699 -20.76 -2.39 7.51
C LEU A 699 -21.53 -1.28 8.25
N GLN A 700 -22.64 -0.79 7.69
CA GLN A 700 -23.45 0.24 8.35
C GLN A 700 -23.98 -0.25 9.69
N LYS A 701 -24.44 -1.50 9.79
CA LYS A 701 -24.87 -2.09 11.09
C LYS A 701 -23.73 -2.16 12.10
N LEU A 702 -22.52 -2.48 11.67
CA LEU A 702 -21.33 -2.47 12.53
C LEU A 702 -21.00 -1.05 13.00
N ILE A 703 -21.07 -0.08 12.09
CA ILE A 703 -20.84 1.34 12.37
C ILE A 703 -21.87 1.89 13.34
N ASP A 704 -23.17 1.56 13.16
CA ASP A 704 -24.26 2.00 14.03
C ASP A 704 -24.06 1.49 15.49
N GLY A 705 -23.41 0.33 15.65
CA GLY A 705 -23.04 -0.22 16.94
C GLY A 705 -21.68 0.23 17.48
N SER A 706 -20.94 1.04 16.73
CA SER A 706 -19.58 1.48 17.04
C SER A 706 -19.55 2.84 17.75
N VAL A 707 -18.37 3.24 18.21
CA VAL A 707 -18.15 4.56 18.82
C VAL A 707 -17.56 5.50 17.79
N ALA A 708 -18.29 6.57 17.44
CA ALA A 708 -17.73 7.65 16.64
C ALA A 708 -16.64 8.37 17.43
N LEU A 709 -15.50 8.60 16.78
CA LEU A 709 -14.42 9.39 17.34
C LEU A 709 -14.69 10.87 17.11
N ASP A 710 -14.56 11.66 18.19
CA ASP A 710 -14.73 13.10 18.15
C ASP A 710 -13.40 13.79 18.48
N PRO A 711 -12.80 14.54 17.50
CA PRO A 711 -11.55 15.24 17.72
C PRO A 711 -11.65 16.37 18.75
N GLU A 712 -12.87 16.85 19.03
CA GLU A 712 -13.14 17.91 20.02
C GLU A 712 -13.34 17.37 21.44
N SER A 713 -13.50 16.04 21.62
CA SER A 713 -13.67 15.44 22.93
C SER A 713 -12.46 15.67 23.84
N GLN A 714 -12.70 15.84 25.16
CA GLN A 714 -11.62 15.99 26.15
C GLN A 714 -10.69 14.78 26.17
N TYR A 715 -11.25 13.57 25.95
CA TYR A 715 -10.48 12.33 25.85
C TYR A 715 -9.46 12.41 24.72
N TRP A 716 -9.88 12.83 23.51
CA TRP A 716 -8.99 12.93 22.36
C TRP A 716 -7.93 14.03 22.53
N LYS A 717 -8.32 15.20 23.01
CA LYS A 717 -7.43 16.34 23.22
C LYS A 717 -6.33 16.09 24.26
N ARG A 718 -6.64 15.34 25.31
CA ARG A 718 -5.67 15.06 26.41
C ARG A 718 -4.40 14.37 25.94
N GLU A 719 -4.47 13.51 24.94
CA GLU A 719 -3.34 12.72 24.45
C GLU A 719 -2.78 13.23 23.11
N ARG A 720 -3.20 14.41 22.68
CA ARG A 720 -2.81 14.95 21.38
C ARG A 720 -1.30 15.12 21.20
N ALA A 721 -0.61 15.60 22.23
CA ALA A 721 0.82 15.83 22.18
C ALA A 721 1.59 14.50 22.04
N GLN A 722 1.18 13.46 22.77
CA GLN A 722 1.79 12.14 22.72
C GLN A 722 1.60 11.50 21.33
N ARG A 723 0.39 11.56 20.79
CA ARG A 723 0.09 11.08 19.43
C ARG A 723 0.94 11.78 18.38
N ALA A 724 1.02 13.11 18.43
CA ALA A 724 1.81 13.90 17.50
C ALA A 724 3.30 13.54 17.53
N VAL A 725 3.88 13.38 18.72
CA VAL A 725 5.27 12.99 18.87
C VAL A 725 5.53 11.60 18.31
N VAL A 726 4.71 10.61 18.70
CA VAL A 726 4.92 9.21 18.25
C VAL A 726 4.70 9.09 16.73
N SER A 727 3.66 9.69 16.18
CA SER A 727 3.39 9.63 14.74
C SER A 727 4.46 10.35 13.90
N THR A 728 5.09 11.39 14.44
CA THR A 728 6.19 12.11 13.78
C THR A 728 7.49 11.33 13.78
N LEU A 729 7.76 10.60 14.87
CA LEU A 729 8.99 9.81 15.01
C LEU A 729 8.93 8.51 14.21
N TRP A 730 7.75 8.06 13.83
CA TRP A 730 7.60 6.78 13.13
C TRP A 730 7.58 6.98 11.61
N PRO A 731 8.55 6.43 10.88
CA PRO A 731 8.62 6.60 9.42
C PRO A 731 7.43 5.95 8.70
N GLY A 732 6.94 6.62 7.65
CA GLY A 732 5.75 6.21 6.91
C GLY A 732 5.83 4.85 6.24
N THR A 733 7.04 4.44 5.80
CA THR A 733 7.28 3.18 5.08
C THR A 733 7.73 2.02 5.97
N PHE A 734 7.94 2.29 7.25
CA PHE A 734 8.49 1.27 8.16
C PHE A 734 7.42 0.51 8.92
N TYR A 735 6.14 0.88 8.75
CA TYR A 735 5.13 0.37 9.63
C TYR A 735 4.41 -0.88 9.10
N SER A 736 4.49 -1.90 9.88
CA SER A 736 3.47 -2.67 10.63
C SER A 736 4.14 -3.60 11.63
#